data_afffda592aa08bd2ed179ebe77b692c4
#
_entry.id   afffda592aa08bd2ed179ebe77b692c4
#
_cell.length_a   1.000
_cell.length_b   1.000
_cell.length_c   1.000
_cell.angle_alpha   90.00
_cell.angle_beta   90.00
_cell.angle_gamma   90.00
#
_symmetry.space_group_name_H-M   'P 1'
#
loop_
_entity.id
_entity.type
_entity.pdbx_description
1 polymer ?
#
loop_
_entity_poly.entity_id
_entity_poly.type
_entity_poly.pdbx_seq_one_letter_code
_entity_poly.pdbx_strand_id
1 'polypeptide(L)'
;MFGDVVLGMKPTSSAERDPFEILLEAKKHARSVQFDHELSVDDLKELVATFKSEILKRTGHSFPEDPRKQLWAAVGAVFGSWNNDRAIVYRRLNRISNDMGTAVSVCSMVYGNLGEDSGTGVAFTRNPSSGEKEFYGEFLTNAQGEDVVAGTRTPRPIAEMPQWNARVYAQLDQVRRTLEKHYREMQDVEFTIQKGRLWMLQTRTGKRTGFAAVRIAVDMVEEKLIKDVDALKRIDPESLNQLLRPVFDTEAKAVALKDGRLLGKGLPAGPGAACGRISFSAEDALARRKAGEEVILVRVETSPEDIEGMNAALGILTSRGGMTSHAALVGRQMGKVCVVGAGALAIDYAAATLSGNGITLRAGDPISIDGNTGEVIANAIPTKPSEVQRVVIEKTLAASESPTYQRYAKLLAWADKHRRLRVRANADQGDQCMNAVAFGAEGVGLCRTEHMFFGAGKIEHVQHMILAASAEERRAALAKLLPIQRDDFVAIFKAMNGRPVTVRTLDPPLHEFLPHTEEDQKELGATLGVDWRKIAGKVLDLHEFNPMLGFRGCRLGIVFPEITEMQARAIFEAACDVQASGTPVRPEVMIPLVGTVKELQLQAALVRKVAAEVVKEKRAKLDYQVGTMIEVPRAALTAHEIAMDAEFFSFGTNDLTQTTMGLSRDDSGRFLDPYLKHEIYAVDPFQSLDVAGVGQLVTMATERGRAARPGLKVGICGEHGGDPASIEFFHSAGLDYVSCSPFRLPIARVAAAQAALKEAAANGAAKRGAAPARRRKSAKSAKPAKKRRR
;
A
#
# COMPACT_ATOMS: atom_id res chain seq x y z
N MET A 1 -14.72 -8.55 -32.91
CA MET A 1 -15.37 -7.75 -31.85
C MET A 1 -16.84 -8.10 -31.60
N PHE A 2 -17.79 -7.97 -32.56
CA PHE A 2 -19.19 -8.32 -32.31
C PHE A 2 -19.37 -9.81 -31.94
N GLY A 3 -18.73 -10.71 -32.68
CA GLY A 3 -18.72 -12.15 -32.39
C GLY A 3 -18.15 -12.47 -31.01
N ASP A 4 -17.00 -11.89 -30.68
CA ASP A 4 -16.26 -12.18 -29.45
C ASP A 4 -16.95 -11.59 -28.21
N VAL A 5 -17.29 -10.30 -28.28
CA VAL A 5 -17.76 -9.54 -27.13
C VAL A 5 -19.28 -9.63 -26.98
N VAL A 6 -20.03 -9.40 -28.07
CA VAL A 6 -21.48 -9.34 -28.00
C VAL A 6 -22.11 -10.73 -28.02
N LEU A 7 -21.54 -11.66 -28.81
CA LEU A 7 -22.04 -13.02 -28.91
C LEU A 7 -21.29 -14.03 -28.02
N GLY A 8 -20.30 -13.58 -27.26
CA GLY A 8 -19.60 -14.39 -26.28
C GLY A 8 -18.72 -15.50 -26.86
N MET A 9 -18.19 -15.32 -28.10
CA MET A 9 -17.36 -16.31 -28.78
C MET A 9 -15.88 -16.25 -28.38
N LYS A 10 -15.47 -15.27 -27.56
CA LYS A 10 -14.08 -15.16 -27.09
C LYS A 10 -13.71 -16.41 -26.26
N PRO A 11 -12.52 -17.00 -26.48
CA PRO A 11 -12.06 -18.12 -25.68
C PRO A 11 -12.08 -17.83 -24.17
N THR A 12 -12.49 -18.81 -23.39
CA THR A 12 -12.56 -18.73 -21.93
C THR A 12 -11.28 -19.23 -21.26
N SER A 13 -10.38 -19.86 -22.00
CA SER A 13 -9.09 -20.34 -21.50
C SER A 13 -7.94 -19.89 -22.41
N SER A 14 -6.76 -19.71 -21.83
CA SER A 14 -5.53 -19.35 -22.55
C SER A 14 -5.02 -20.44 -23.49
N ALA A 15 -5.54 -21.66 -23.38
CA ALA A 15 -5.19 -22.76 -24.26
C ALA A 15 -5.97 -22.77 -25.59
N GLU A 16 -7.06 -22.02 -25.67
CA GLU A 16 -7.93 -21.95 -26.83
C GLU A 16 -7.66 -20.67 -27.62
N ARG A 17 -7.39 -20.76 -28.89
CA ARG A 17 -7.16 -19.61 -29.77
C ARG A 17 -8.48 -19.02 -30.27
N ASP A 18 -8.50 -17.70 -30.46
CA ASP A 18 -9.63 -16.98 -31.04
C ASP A 18 -9.97 -17.51 -32.42
N PRO A 19 -11.23 -17.91 -32.66
CA PRO A 19 -11.62 -18.48 -33.96
C PRO A 19 -11.50 -17.50 -35.12
N PHE A 20 -11.69 -16.20 -34.89
CA PHE A 20 -11.56 -15.19 -35.94
C PHE A 20 -10.09 -14.92 -36.25
N GLU A 21 -9.22 -14.94 -35.22
CA GLU A 21 -7.78 -14.81 -35.42
C GLU A 21 -7.22 -15.99 -36.24
N ILE A 22 -7.66 -17.22 -35.95
CA ILE A 22 -7.26 -18.38 -36.73
C ILE A 22 -7.62 -18.21 -38.21
N LEU A 23 -8.81 -17.73 -38.52
CA LEU A 23 -9.28 -17.54 -39.91
C LEU A 23 -8.51 -16.39 -40.58
N LEU A 24 -8.22 -15.32 -39.88
CA LEU A 24 -7.44 -14.18 -40.36
C LEU A 24 -6.00 -14.58 -40.66
N GLU A 25 -5.36 -15.30 -39.75
CA GLU A 25 -4.00 -15.80 -39.92
C GLU A 25 -3.90 -16.79 -41.12
N ALA A 26 -4.87 -17.68 -41.22
CA ALA A 26 -4.93 -18.60 -42.37
C ALA A 26 -5.02 -17.84 -43.71
N LYS A 27 -5.79 -16.75 -43.78
CA LYS A 27 -5.93 -15.89 -44.95
C LYS A 27 -4.64 -15.14 -45.27
N LYS A 28 -3.98 -14.56 -44.26
CA LYS A 28 -2.67 -13.90 -44.40
C LYS A 28 -1.62 -14.86 -44.90
N HIS A 29 -1.57 -16.04 -44.34
CA HIS A 29 -0.63 -17.07 -44.77
C HIS A 29 -0.85 -17.51 -46.23
N ALA A 30 -2.14 -17.68 -46.62
CA ALA A 30 -2.50 -18.03 -48.01
C ALA A 30 -2.11 -16.93 -49.03
N ARG A 31 -2.00 -15.68 -48.58
CA ARG A 31 -1.57 -14.54 -49.42
C ARG A 31 -0.11 -14.17 -49.24
N SER A 32 0.63 -14.85 -48.34
CA SER A 32 2.04 -14.57 -48.03
C SER A 32 2.26 -13.13 -47.57
N VAL A 33 1.30 -12.56 -46.78
CA VAL A 33 1.36 -11.23 -46.17
C VAL A 33 1.50 -11.34 -44.65
N GLN A 34 2.09 -10.33 -44.05
CA GLN A 34 2.34 -10.31 -42.62
C GLN A 34 1.28 -9.49 -41.84
N PHE A 35 0.81 -8.38 -42.43
CA PHE A 35 -0.08 -7.45 -41.75
C PHE A 35 -1.48 -7.42 -42.38
N ASP A 36 -2.49 -7.12 -41.56
CA ASP A 36 -3.90 -7.10 -41.99
C ASP A 36 -4.18 -6.07 -43.10
N HIS A 37 -3.47 -4.94 -43.06
CA HIS A 37 -3.62 -3.89 -44.09
C HIS A 37 -3.03 -4.23 -45.46
N GLU A 38 -2.30 -5.32 -45.59
CA GLU A 38 -1.78 -5.84 -46.84
C GLU A 38 -2.80 -6.73 -47.57
N LEU A 39 -3.89 -7.14 -46.91
CA LEU A 39 -4.97 -7.89 -47.54
C LEU A 39 -5.78 -7.00 -48.50
N SER A 40 -6.12 -7.57 -49.65
CA SER A 40 -6.94 -6.88 -50.65
C SER A 40 -8.40 -6.70 -50.19
N VAL A 41 -9.12 -5.79 -50.82
CA VAL A 41 -10.56 -5.60 -50.55
C VAL A 41 -11.36 -6.90 -50.79
N ASP A 42 -10.99 -7.70 -51.78
CA ASP A 42 -11.68 -8.96 -52.06
C ASP A 42 -11.36 -10.03 -51.00
N ASP A 43 -10.11 -10.09 -50.48
CA ASP A 43 -9.76 -10.92 -49.33
C ASP A 43 -10.56 -10.59 -48.10
N LEU A 44 -10.74 -9.29 -47.79
CA LEU A 44 -11.56 -8.84 -46.69
C LEU A 44 -13.04 -9.16 -46.84
N LYS A 45 -13.61 -9.09 -48.08
CA LYS A 45 -14.99 -9.53 -48.32
C LYS A 45 -15.16 -11.03 -48.07
N GLU A 46 -14.22 -11.86 -48.53
CA GLU A 46 -14.22 -13.30 -48.27
C GLU A 46 -14.13 -13.60 -46.79
N LEU A 47 -13.22 -12.91 -46.05
CA LEU A 47 -13.10 -13.05 -44.61
C LEU A 47 -14.43 -12.69 -43.91
N VAL A 48 -15.08 -11.60 -44.25
CA VAL A 48 -16.38 -11.22 -43.70
C VAL A 48 -17.43 -12.31 -43.89
N ALA A 49 -17.50 -12.91 -45.09
CA ALA A 49 -18.40 -14.01 -45.33
C ALA A 49 -18.05 -15.24 -44.46
N THR A 50 -16.76 -15.56 -44.31
CA THR A 50 -16.28 -16.67 -43.51
C THR A 50 -16.56 -16.44 -42.01
N PHE A 51 -16.34 -15.22 -41.49
CA PHE A 51 -16.66 -14.86 -40.11
C PHE A 51 -18.15 -15.00 -39.81
N LYS A 52 -19.04 -14.53 -40.71
CA LYS A 52 -20.48 -14.71 -40.56
C LYS A 52 -20.90 -16.17 -40.51
N SER A 53 -20.26 -17.02 -41.35
CA SER A 53 -20.48 -18.45 -41.35
C SER A 53 -20.03 -19.11 -40.04
N GLU A 54 -18.86 -18.71 -39.52
CA GLU A 54 -18.33 -19.23 -38.26
C GLU A 54 -19.22 -18.82 -37.06
N ILE A 55 -19.74 -17.59 -37.07
CA ILE A 55 -20.73 -17.11 -36.07
C ILE A 55 -21.98 -18.04 -36.08
N LEU A 56 -22.56 -18.25 -37.27
CA LEU A 56 -23.74 -19.12 -37.40
C LEU A 56 -23.45 -20.54 -36.87
N LYS A 57 -22.29 -21.10 -37.26
CA LYS A 57 -21.87 -22.44 -36.89
C LYS A 57 -21.73 -22.60 -35.36
N ARG A 58 -21.12 -21.62 -34.67
CA ARG A 58 -20.83 -21.73 -33.25
C ARG A 58 -21.99 -21.30 -32.35
N THR A 59 -22.76 -20.29 -32.78
CA THR A 59 -23.81 -19.72 -31.94
C THR A 59 -25.23 -20.20 -32.30
N GLY A 60 -25.40 -20.80 -33.47
CA GLY A 60 -26.71 -21.14 -34.02
C GLY A 60 -27.52 -19.94 -34.51
N HIS A 61 -26.97 -18.73 -34.44
CA HIS A 61 -27.63 -17.47 -34.83
C HIS A 61 -26.84 -16.79 -35.94
N SER A 62 -27.57 -16.22 -36.94
CA SER A 62 -26.93 -15.42 -37.95
C SER A 62 -26.47 -14.07 -37.42
N PHE A 63 -25.39 -13.55 -37.98
CA PHE A 63 -24.95 -12.19 -37.69
C PHE A 63 -26.05 -11.19 -38.04
N PRO A 64 -26.44 -10.28 -37.12
CA PRO A 64 -27.51 -9.34 -37.40
C PRO A 64 -27.08 -8.29 -38.42
N GLU A 65 -27.80 -8.21 -39.56
CA GLU A 65 -27.52 -7.22 -40.64
C GLU A 65 -28.11 -5.83 -40.32
N ASP A 66 -29.12 -5.73 -39.45
CA ASP A 66 -29.71 -4.47 -39.04
C ASP A 66 -28.78 -3.72 -38.05
N PRO A 67 -28.30 -2.51 -38.41
CA PRO A 67 -27.43 -1.72 -37.56
C PRO A 67 -28.04 -1.37 -36.18
N ARG A 68 -29.36 -1.23 -36.10
CA ARG A 68 -30.04 -0.97 -34.83
C ARG A 68 -30.00 -2.17 -33.92
N LYS A 69 -30.16 -3.38 -34.46
CA LYS A 69 -30.02 -4.62 -33.70
C LYS A 69 -28.58 -4.80 -33.20
N GLN A 70 -27.59 -4.50 -34.04
CA GLN A 70 -26.18 -4.51 -33.65
C GLN A 70 -25.92 -3.53 -32.51
N LEU A 71 -26.41 -2.28 -32.61
CA LEU A 71 -26.25 -1.23 -31.61
C LEU A 71 -26.83 -1.66 -30.25
N TRP A 72 -28.09 -2.13 -30.27
CA TRP A 72 -28.75 -2.53 -29.02
C TRP A 72 -28.11 -3.75 -28.37
N ALA A 73 -27.64 -4.71 -29.17
CA ALA A 73 -26.90 -5.85 -28.66
C ALA A 73 -25.53 -5.42 -28.03
N ALA A 74 -24.83 -4.50 -28.68
CA ALA A 74 -23.58 -3.94 -28.16
C ALA A 74 -23.80 -3.14 -26.86
N VAL A 75 -24.86 -2.33 -26.77
CA VAL A 75 -25.27 -1.62 -25.55
C VAL A 75 -25.53 -2.62 -24.42
N GLY A 76 -26.25 -3.72 -24.69
CA GLY A 76 -26.50 -4.78 -23.73
C GLY A 76 -25.21 -5.46 -23.24
N ALA A 77 -24.28 -5.72 -24.15
CA ALA A 77 -22.98 -6.31 -23.80
C ALA A 77 -22.13 -5.40 -22.91
N VAL A 78 -22.14 -4.08 -23.15
CA VAL A 78 -21.46 -3.11 -22.29
C VAL A 78 -22.05 -3.10 -20.89
N PHE A 79 -23.37 -3.10 -20.73
CA PHE A 79 -23.99 -3.21 -19.40
C PHE A 79 -23.67 -4.55 -18.73
N GLY A 80 -23.70 -5.65 -19.47
CA GLY A 80 -23.34 -6.99 -18.98
C GLY A 80 -21.89 -7.07 -18.49
N SER A 81 -20.98 -6.36 -19.13
CA SER A 81 -19.55 -6.37 -18.79
C SER A 81 -19.24 -5.84 -17.38
N TRP A 82 -20.16 -5.09 -16.75
CA TRP A 82 -20.05 -4.66 -15.35
C TRP A 82 -19.90 -5.84 -14.38
N ASN A 83 -20.54 -6.98 -14.71
CA ASN A 83 -20.59 -8.15 -13.83
C ASN A 83 -19.64 -9.28 -14.27
N ASN A 84 -18.71 -9.04 -15.20
CA ASN A 84 -17.69 -10.00 -15.50
C ASN A 84 -16.60 -10.03 -14.41
N ASP A 85 -15.91 -11.17 -14.23
CA ASP A 85 -14.93 -11.38 -13.15
C ASP A 85 -13.85 -10.30 -13.12
N ARG A 86 -13.35 -9.92 -14.29
CA ARG A 86 -12.36 -8.87 -14.47
C ARG A 86 -12.83 -7.52 -13.89
N ALA A 87 -14.06 -7.09 -14.20
CA ALA A 87 -14.61 -5.84 -13.72
C ALA A 87 -14.84 -5.87 -12.20
N ILE A 88 -15.22 -7.03 -11.67
CA ILE A 88 -15.39 -7.26 -10.23
C ILE A 88 -14.03 -7.14 -9.52
N VAL A 89 -12.99 -7.84 -10.00
CA VAL A 89 -11.64 -7.76 -9.45
C VAL A 89 -11.09 -6.32 -9.51
N TYR A 90 -11.28 -5.64 -10.64
CA TYR A 90 -10.85 -4.25 -10.80
C TYR A 90 -11.52 -3.32 -9.78
N ARG A 91 -12.84 -3.43 -9.59
CA ARG A 91 -13.58 -2.63 -8.61
C ARG A 91 -13.08 -2.88 -7.20
N ARG A 92 -12.87 -4.15 -6.83
CA ARG A 92 -12.32 -4.54 -5.53
C ARG A 92 -10.96 -3.91 -5.26
N LEU A 93 -10.02 -4.02 -6.21
CA LEU A 93 -8.68 -3.45 -6.09
C LEU A 93 -8.68 -1.91 -6.00
N ASN A 94 -9.65 -1.26 -6.67
CA ASN A 94 -9.75 0.20 -6.68
C ASN A 94 -10.78 0.74 -5.69
N ARG A 95 -11.36 -0.10 -4.81
CA ARG A 95 -12.36 0.27 -3.79
C ARG A 95 -13.59 0.98 -4.40
N ILE A 96 -14.04 0.52 -5.57
CA ILE A 96 -15.22 1.03 -6.25
C ILE A 96 -16.44 0.20 -5.81
N SER A 97 -17.52 0.88 -5.38
CA SER A 97 -18.76 0.19 -4.97
C SER A 97 -19.40 -0.57 -6.14
N ASN A 98 -19.87 -1.77 -5.87
CA ASN A 98 -20.62 -2.57 -6.83
C ASN A 98 -22.00 -1.95 -7.20
N ASP A 99 -22.55 -1.11 -6.31
CA ASP A 99 -23.83 -0.41 -6.52
C ASP A 99 -23.74 0.77 -7.51
N MET A 100 -22.54 1.11 -7.97
CA MET A 100 -22.31 2.30 -8.82
C MET A 100 -22.90 2.14 -10.22
N GLY A 101 -22.79 0.94 -10.79
CA GLY A 101 -23.21 0.66 -12.17
C GLY A 101 -22.31 1.28 -13.22
N THR A 102 -22.70 1.12 -14.49
CA THR A 102 -21.97 1.67 -15.65
C THR A 102 -22.89 2.42 -16.59
N ALA A 103 -22.34 3.13 -17.57
CA ALA A 103 -23.05 3.86 -18.59
C ALA A 103 -22.48 3.55 -19.98
N VAL A 104 -23.26 3.78 -21.01
CA VAL A 104 -22.88 3.59 -22.41
C VAL A 104 -22.94 4.90 -23.16
N SER A 105 -21.85 5.24 -23.86
CA SER A 105 -21.81 6.36 -24.79
C SER A 105 -21.69 5.83 -26.23
N VAL A 106 -22.54 6.34 -27.14
CA VAL A 106 -22.45 6.02 -28.55
C VAL A 106 -21.76 7.16 -29.27
N CYS A 107 -20.56 6.89 -29.80
CA CYS A 107 -19.70 7.87 -30.44
C CYS A 107 -19.46 7.52 -31.91
N SER A 108 -19.28 8.54 -32.75
CA SER A 108 -18.77 8.35 -34.13
C SER A 108 -17.35 7.83 -34.08
N MET A 109 -17.02 6.87 -34.93
CA MET A 109 -15.65 6.35 -35.04
C MET A 109 -14.83 7.26 -35.96
N VAL A 110 -13.54 7.38 -35.59
CA VAL A 110 -12.47 7.92 -36.44
C VAL A 110 -11.40 6.84 -36.62
N TYR A 111 -10.82 6.80 -37.83
CA TYR A 111 -9.97 5.69 -38.23
C TYR A 111 -8.52 6.15 -38.39
N GLY A 112 -7.63 5.61 -37.53
CA GLY A 112 -6.19 5.84 -37.61
C GLY A 112 -5.47 4.96 -38.65
N ASN A 113 -6.19 4.01 -39.24
CA ASN A 113 -5.66 3.05 -40.23
C ASN A 113 -6.15 3.34 -41.68
N LEU A 114 -6.33 4.63 -42.01
CA LEU A 114 -6.75 5.03 -43.38
C LEU A 114 -5.58 5.50 -44.27
N GLY A 115 -4.39 5.02 -44.03
CA GLY A 115 -3.17 5.32 -44.77
C GLY A 115 -2.09 5.99 -43.95
N GLU A 116 -0.96 6.30 -44.56
CA GLU A 116 0.25 6.80 -43.93
C GLU A 116 0.13 8.23 -43.34
N ASP A 117 -0.91 8.97 -43.67
CA ASP A 117 -1.26 10.26 -43.11
C ASP A 117 -2.24 10.15 -41.92
N SER A 118 -2.55 8.92 -41.53
CA SER A 118 -3.43 8.57 -40.43
C SER A 118 -2.65 7.84 -39.35
N GLY A 119 -3.15 7.86 -38.12
CA GLY A 119 -2.49 7.22 -36.98
C GLY A 119 -3.30 7.35 -35.70
N THR A 120 -2.80 6.77 -34.64
CA THR A 120 -3.40 6.84 -33.32
C THR A 120 -2.31 6.87 -32.24
N GLY A 121 -2.64 7.35 -31.05
CA GLY A 121 -1.65 7.38 -29.96
C GLY A 121 -2.23 7.74 -28.61
N VAL A 122 -1.39 7.58 -27.62
CA VAL A 122 -1.64 7.93 -26.23
C VAL A 122 -0.50 8.81 -25.73
N ALA A 123 -0.83 9.89 -25.01
CA ALA A 123 0.19 10.80 -24.50
C ALA A 123 -0.17 11.32 -23.10
N PHE A 124 0.86 11.74 -22.39
CA PHE A 124 0.78 12.31 -21.05
C PHE A 124 1.30 13.73 -21.05
N THR A 125 0.66 14.62 -20.31
CA THR A 125 1.13 16.01 -20.23
C THR A 125 2.46 16.16 -19.49
N ARG A 126 2.84 15.17 -18.69
CA ARG A 126 4.13 14.99 -18.00
C ARG A 126 4.52 13.52 -18.01
N ASN A 127 5.80 13.21 -17.84
CA ASN A 127 6.26 11.84 -17.77
C ASN A 127 5.63 11.07 -16.58
N PRO A 128 4.89 9.99 -16.82
CA PRO A 128 4.17 9.27 -15.76
C PRO A 128 5.09 8.45 -14.84
N SER A 129 6.33 8.21 -15.24
CA SER A 129 7.30 7.43 -14.46
C SER A 129 8.22 8.33 -13.64
N SER A 130 8.80 9.37 -14.24
CA SER A 130 9.74 10.28 -13.59
C SER A 130 9.09 11.56 -13.05
N GLY A 131 7.91 11.94 -13.52
CA GLY A 131 7.23 13.18 -13.19
C GLY A 131 7.78 14.42 -13.92
N GLU A 132 8.71 14.24 -14.85
CA GLU A 132 9.29 15.36 -15.61
C GLU A 132 8.25 16.08 -16.44
N LYS A 133 8.42 17.40 -16.55
CA LYS A 133 7.53 18.26 -17.34
C LYS A 133 7.88 18.17 -18.82
N GLU A 134 7.79 16.98 -19.37
CA GLU A 134 7.97 16.72 -20.79
C GLU A 134 6.68 16.16 -21.39
N PHE A 135 6.46 16.41 -22.68
CA PHE A 135 5.37 15.81 -23.40
C PHE A 135 5.75 14.36 -23.73
N TYR A 136 5.13 13.44 -23.04
CA TYR A 136 5.50 12.04 -23.05
C TYR A 136 4.39 11.19 -23.67
N GLY A 137 4.72 10.25 -24.53
CA GLY A 137 3.72 9.37 -25.12
C GLY A 137 4.22 8.64 -26.34
N GLU A 138 3.31 7.94 -26.99
CA GLU A 138 3.59 7.02 -28.09
C GLU A 138 2.49 7.13 -29.16
N PHE A 139 2.87 6.93 -30.42
CA PHE A 139 1.94 6.90 -31.53
C PHE A 139 2.36 5.84 -32.57
N LEU A 140 1.36 5.38 -33.32
CA LEU A 140 1.56 4.52 -34.49
C LEU A 140 0.91 5.16 -35.72
N THR A 141 1.60 5.09 -36.86
CA THR A 141 1.03 5.45 -38.16
C THR A 141 0.25 4.28 -38.73
N ASN A 142 -0.79 4.58 -39.49
CA ASN A 142 -1.65 3.60 -40.13
C ASN A 142 -2.06 2.44 -39.19
N ALA A 143 -2.66 2.83 -38.04
CA ALA A 143 -2.96 1.92 -36.92
C ALA A 143 -4.23 2.35 -36.18
N GLN A 144 -4.85 1.41 -35.48
CA GLN A 144 -5.95 1.66 -34.55
C GLN A 144 -5.46 1.69 -33.10
N GLY A 145 -6.32 2.13 -32.15
CA GLY A 145 -5.98 2.24 -30.73
C GLY A 145 -5.55 0.90 -30.11
N GLU A 146 -6.13 -0.21 -30.56
CA GLU A 146 -5.79 -1.55 -30.11
C GLU A 146 -4.34 -1.91 -30.43
N ASP A 147 -3.80 -1.49 -31.57
CA ASP A 147 -2.41 -1.77 -31.97
C ASP A 147 -1.39 -1.13 -31.03
N VAL A 148 -1.73 0.06 -30.47
CA VAL A 148 -0.87 0.77 -29.48
C VAL A 148 -0.92 0.09 -28.13
N VAL A 149 -2.12 -0.30 -27.68
CA VAL A 149 -2.33 -0.81 -26.32
C VAL A 149 -1.98 -2.28 -26.20
N ALA A 150 -2.29 -3.11 -27.21
CA ALA A 150 -1.98 -4.54 -27.22
C ALA A 150 -0.48 -4.83 -27.46
N GLY A 151 0.27 -3.86 -28.03
CA GLY A 151 1.70 -4.03 -28.27
C GLY A 151 2.04 -4.91 -29.47
N THR A 152 1.10 -5.13 -30.38
CA THR A 152 1.29 -5.91 -31.63
C THR A 152 2.34 -5.29 -32.55
N ARG A 153 2.52 -3.98 -32.48
CA ARG A 153 3.55 -3.19 -33.17
C ARG A 153 4.26 -2.31 -32.17
N THR A 154 5.56 -2.07 -32.37
CA THR A 154 6.35 -1.15 -31.51
C THR A 154 5.97 0.30 -31.84
N PRO A 155 5.38 1.07 -30.91
CA PRO A 155 5.00 2.45 -31.17
C PRO A 155 6.24 3.36 -31.17
N ARG A 156 6.10 4.49 -31.85
CA ARG A 156 7.11 5.54 -31.93
C ARG A 156 6.89 6.55 -30.81
N PRO A 157 7.97 7.08 -30.18
CA PRO A 157 7.86 8.14 -29.19
C PRO A 157 7.17 9.38 -29.77
N ILE A 158 6.32 10.04 -28.96
CA ILE A 158 5.63 11.27 -29.35
C ILE A 158 6.59 12.38 -29.78
N ALA A 159 7.82 12.38 -29.27
CA ALA A 159 8.89 13.31 -29.63
C ALA A 159 9.31 13.22 -31.11
N GLU A 160 9.05 12.12 -31.77
CA GLU A 160 9.30 11.93 -33.20
C GLU A 160 8.17 12.42 -34.10
N MET A 161 6.98 12.72 -33.53
CA MET A 161 5.82 13.14 -34.30
C MET A 161 6.06 14.43 -35.13
N PRO A 162 6.87 15.42 -34.72
CA PRO A 162 7.17 16.58 -35.56
C PRO A 162 7.81 16.23 -36.90
N GLN A 163 8.60 15.16 -36.96
CA GLN A 163 9.24 14.67 -38.19
C GLN A 163 8.22 14.03 -39.16
N TRP A 164 7.18 13.42 -38.61
CA TRP A 164 6.12 12.83 -39.38
C TRP A 164 5.04 13.84 -39.76
N ASN A 165 4.56 14.64 -38.78
CA ASN A 165 3.53 15.67 -39.02
C ASN A 165 3.63 16.80 -37.99
N ALA A 166 4.42 17.82 -38.29
CA ALA A 166 4.68 18.97 -37.41
C ALA A 166 3.41 19.75 -37.05
N ARG A 167 2.44 19.83 -37.99
CA ARG A 167 1.17 20.54 -37.76
C ARG A 167 0.31 19.83 -36.71
N VAL A 168 0.17 18.53 -36.81
CA VAL A 168 -0.59 17.70 -35.86
C VAL A 168 0.08 17.76 -34.48
N TYR A 169 1.41 17.65 -34.43
CA TYR A 169 2.15 17.77 -33.17
C TYR A 169 1.91 19.12 -32.49
N ALA A 170 1.98 20.22 -33.23
CA ALA A 170 1.74 21.55 -32.67
C ALA A 170 0.31 21.71 -32.11
N GLN A 171 -0.69 21.13 -32.78
CA GLN A 171 -2.07 21.09 -32.28
C GLN A 171 -2.18 20.26 -31.02
N LEU A 172 -1.57 19.09 -30.97
CA LEU A 172 -1.59 18.20 -29.82
C LEU A 172 -0.86 18.81 -28.61
N ASP A 173 0.27 19.47 -28.81
CA ASP A 173 0.98 20.19 -27.75
C ASP A 173 0.15 21.38 -27.19
N GLN A 174 -0.58 22.08 -28.06
CA GLN A 174 -1.54 23.11 -27.62
C GLN A 174 -2.66 22.52 -26.77
N VAL A 175 -3.19 21.37 -27.15
CA VAL A 175 -4.22 20.64 -26.38
C VAL A 175 -3.64 20.22 -25.03
N ARG A 176 -2.45 19.63 -24.98
CA ARG A 176 -1.72 19.27 -23.77
C ARG A 176 -1.67 20.41 -22.77
N ARG A 177 -1.20 21.59 -23.22
CA ARG A 177 -1.07 22.78 -22.35
C ARG A 177 -2.44 23.28 -21.88
N THR A 178 -3.45 23.23 -22.74
CA THR A 178 -4.82 23.65 -22.39
C THR A 178 -5.42 22.73 -21.32
N LEU A 179 -5.29 21.42 -21.47
CA LEU A 179 -5.82 20.44 -20.54
C LEU A 179 -5.14 20.52 -19.18
N GLU A 180 -3.81 20.58 -19.12
CA GLU A 180 -3.08 20.67 -17.86
C GLU A 180 -3.44 21.96 -17.10
N LYS A 181 -3.53 23.10 -17.81
CA LYS A 181 -3.95 24.37 -17.22
C LYS A 181 -5.41 24.37 -16.75
N HIS A 182 -6.31 23.75 -17.50
CA HIS A 182 -7.73 23.67 -17.18
C HIS A 182 -7.99 22.78 -15.97
N TYR A 183 -7.49 21.54 -16.00
CA TYR A 183 -7.66 20.56 -14.92
C TYR A 183 -6.72 20.81 -13.76
N ARG A 184 -5.66 21.60 -13.97
CA ARG A 184 -4.57 21.83 -12.99
C ARG A 184 -3.97 20.52 -12.50
N GLU A 185 -3.92 19.52 -13.37
CA GLU A 185 -3.50 18.15 -13.08
C GLU A 185 -2.87 17.54 -14.34
N MET A 186 -1.90 16.63 -14.14
CA MET A 186 -1.37 15.81 -15.20
C MET A 186 -2.49 15.03 -15.88
N GLN A 187 -2.53 15.10 -17.21
CA GLN A 187 -3.54 14.42 -18.02
C GLN A 187 -2.91 13.30 -18.85
N ASP A 188 -3.65 12.24 -19.00
CA ASP A 188 -3.52 11.15 -19.96
C ASP A 188 -4.51 11.42 -21.08
N VAL A 189 -4.08 11.41 -22.34
CA VAL A 189 -4.89 11.74 -23.50
C VAL A 189 -4.77 10.66 -24.56
N GLU A 190 -5.91 10.29 -25.11
CA GLU A 190 -6.02 9.39 -26.26
C GLU A 190 -6.44 10.21 -27.49
N PHE A 191 -5.78 9.98 -28.62
CA PHE A 191 -6.05 10.71 -29.85
C PHE A 191 -5.93 9.84 -31.08
N THR A 192 -6.64 10.23 -32.13
CA THR A 192 -6.54 9.61 -33.46
C THR A 192 -6.33 10.70 -34.50
N ILE A 193 -5.54 10.40 -35.51
CA ILE A 193 -5.29 11.25 -36.66
C ILE A 193 -5.89 10.54 -37.86
N GLN A 194 -6.87 11.17 -38.48
CA GLN A 194 -7.49 10.64 -39.68
C GLN A 194 -7.23 11.61 -40.84
N LYS A 195 -6.50 11.20 -41.85
CA LYS A 195 -6.14 11.99 -43.02
C LYS A 195 -5.57 13.37 -42.66
N GLY A 196 -4.54 13.37 -41.82
CA GLY A 196 -3.83 14.55 -41.31
C GLY A 196 -4.64 15.44 -40.38
N ARG A 197 -5.84 15.05 -39.95
CA ARG A 197 -6.69 15.80 -39.00
C ARG A 197 -6.66 15.11 -37.62
N LEU A 198 -6.33 15.90 -36.57
CA LEU A 198 -6.34 15.46 -35.18
C LEU A 198 -7.75 15.37 -34.61
N TRP A 199 -8.02 14.30 -33.89
CA TRP A 199 -9.22 14.04 -33.12
C TRP A 199 -8.85 13.62 -31.72
N MET A 200 -9.35 14.32 -30.72
CA MET A 200 -9.20 13.92 -29.32
C MET A 200 -10.29 12.94 -28.97
N LEU A 201 -9.92 11.80 -28.41
CA LEU A 201 -10.86 10.75 -28.05
C LEU A 201 -11.24 10.82 -26.58
N GLN A 202 -10.23 10.94 -25.71
CA GLN A 202 -10.42 10.91 -24.26
C GLN A 202 -9.33 11.72 -23.55
N THR A 203 -9.68 12.28 -22.41
CA THR A 203 -8.71 12.76 -21.41
C THR A 203 -9.12 12.28 -20.03
N ARG A 204 -8.12 11.97 -19.19
CA ARG A 204 -8.32 11.57 -17.81
C ARG A 204 -7.10 11.98 -16.98
N THR A 205 -7.24 11.96 -15.66
CA THR A 205 -6.09 12.13 -14.76
C THR A 205 -5.08 11.01 -15.02
N GLY A 206 -3.85 11.39 -15.33
CA GLY A 206 -2.80 10.44 -15.70
C GLY A 206 -2.39 9.54 -14.53
N LYS A 207 -2.43 8.22 -14.76
CA LYS A 207 -1.86 7.24 -13.84
C LYS A 207 -0.35 7.38 -13.84
N ARG A 208 0.25 7.35 -12.65
CA ARG A 208 1.66 7.66 -12.44
C ARG A 208 2.24 6.91 -11.26
N THR A 209 3.56 6.82 -11.20
CA THR A 209 4.27 6.24 -10.06
C THR A 209 4.23 7.18 -8.85
N GLY A 210 4.53 6.66 -7.66
CA GLY A 210 4.65 7.49 -6.45
C GLY A 210 5.75 8.55 -6.58
N PHE A 211 6.87 8.22 -7.24
CA PHE A 211 7.93 9.18 -7.57
C PHE A 211 7.39 10.34 -8.41
N ALA A 212 6.73 10.01 -9.52
CA ALA A 212 6.13 11.01 -10.41
C ALA A 212 5.04 11.80 -9.69
N ALA A 213 4.22 11.17 -8.87
CA ALA A 213 3.16 11.83 -8.12
C ALA A 213 3.71 12.92 -7.19
N VAL A 214 4.74 12.59 -6.40
CA VAL A 214 5.38 13.56 -5.49
C VAL A 214 6.06 14.68 -6.27
N ARG A 215 6.82 14.37 -7.33
CA ARG A 215 7.47 15.36 -8.17
C ARG A 215 6.45 16.30 -8.81
N ILE A 216 5.45 15.77 -9.49
CA ILE A 216 4.41 16.56 -10.17
C ILE A 216 3.67 17.47 -9.17
N ALA A 217 3.30 16.94 -8.00
CA ALA A 217 2.60 17.72 -6.99
C ALA A 217 3.45 18.90 -6.49
N VAL A 218 4.73 18.67 -6.20
CA VAL A 218 5.64 19.72 -5.75
C VAL A 218 5.91 20.73 -6.86
N ASP A 219 6.24 20.27 -8.07
CA ASP A 219 6.54 21.13 -9.20
C ASP A 219 5.33 22.01 -9.57
N MET A 220 4.09 21.48 -9.54
CA MET A 220 2.87 22.25 -9.79
C MET A 220 2.58 23.32 -8.72
N VAL A 221 2.99 23.11 -7.47
CA VAL A 221 2.91 24.16 -6.44
C VAL A 221 3.94 25.25 -6.71
N GLU A 222 5.15 24.88 -7.08
CA GLU A 222 6.21 25.83 -7.45
C GLU A 222 5.85 26.65 -8.71
N GLU A 223 5.20 26.02 -9.67
CA GLU A 223 4.63 26.65 -10.86
C GLU A 223 3.39 27.51 -10.55
N LYS A 224 2.90 27.53 -9.32
CA LYS A 224 1.70 28.25 -8.88
C LYS A 224 0.40 27.80 -9.57
N LEU A 225 0.37 26.58 -10.10
CA LEU A 225 -0.82 25.98 -10.70
C LEU A 225 -1.80 25.49 -9.62
N ILE A 226 -1.27 25.00 -8.50
CA ILE A 226 -2.04 24.47 -7.36
C ILE A 226 -1.44 24.97 -6.04
N LYS A 227 -2.17 24.73 -4.94
CA LYS A 227 -1.69 25.03 -3.58
C LYS A 227 -1.16 23.75 -2.91
N ASP A 228 -0.42 23.90 -1.81
CA ASP A 228 0.06 22.80 -0.96
C ASP A 228 -1.07 21.85 -0.52
N VAL A 229 -2.23 22.41 -0.19
CA VAL A 229 -3.46 21.64 0.14
C VAL A 229 -3.93 20.76 -1.02
N ASP A 230 -3.88 21.30 -2.25
CA ASP A 230 -4.30 20.53 -3.43
C ASP A 230 -3.28 19.43 -3.75
N ALA A 231 -1.99 19.72 -3.58
CA ALA A 231 -0.92 18.75 -3.73
C ALA A 231 -1.09 17.56 -2.77
N LEU A 232 -1.32 17.83 -1.48
CA LEU A 232 -1.54 16.79 -0.47
C LEU A 232 -2.74 15.90 -0.80
N LYS A 233 -3.85 16.48 -1.25
CA LYS A 233 -5.09 15.72 -1.58
C LYS A 233 -4.93 14.77 -2.75
N ARG A 234 -3.93 14.98 -3.61
CA ARG A 234 -3.71 14.21 -4.84
C ARG A 234 -2.75 13.04 -4.67
N ILE A 235 -1.96 13.04 -3.60
CA ILE A 235 -1.02 11.96 -3.31
C ILE A 235 -1.80 10.81 -2.68
N ASP A 236 -1.69 9.64 -3.27
CA ASP A 236 -2.04 8.41 -2.56
C ASP A 236 -0.96 8.15 -1.51
N PRO A 237 -1.30 8.15 -0.19
CA PRO A 237 -0.30 7.96 0.85
C PRO A 237 0.50 6.66 0.69
N GLU A 238 -0.12 5.56 0.25
CA GLU A 238 0.54 4.28 0.02
C GLU A 238 1.63 4.37 -1.06
N SER A 239 1.47 5.26 -2.03
CA SER A 239 2.47 5.46 -3.09
C SER A 239 3.83 5.93 -2.58
N LEU A 240 3.89 6.52 -1.37
CA LEU A 240 5.15 6.93 -0.74
C LEU A 240 6.08 5.75 -0.41
N ASN A 241 5.53 4.55 -0.26
CA ASN A 241 6.35 3.33 -0.10
C ASN A 241 7.37 3.18 -1.24
N GLN A 242 7.05 3.64 -2.44
CA GLN A 242 7.96 3.54 -3.59
C GLN A 242 9.25 4.34 -3.38
N LEU A 243 9.17 5.52 -2.72
CA LEU A 243 10.34 6.36 -2.44
C LEU A 243 11.27 5.75 -1.38
N LEU A 244 10.75 4.77 -0.63
CA LEU A 244 11.50 4.04 0.40
C LEU A 244 12.01 2.67 -0.09
N ARG A 245 11.73 2.29 -1.36
CA ARG A 245 12.16 1.01 -1.91
C ARG A 245 13.64 0.99 -2.22
N PRO A 246 14.27 -0.20 -2.07
CA PRO A 246 15.64 -0.39 -2.45
C PRO A 246 15.93 -0.12 -3.93
N VAL A 247 17.18 0.20 -4.23
CA VAL A 247 17.77 0.23 -5.58
C VAL A 247 18.86 -0.83 -5.66
N PHE A 248 19.29 -1.22 -6.87
CA PHE A 248 20.38 -2.19 -6.98
C PHE A 248 21.71 -1.64 -6.46
N ASP A 249 22.51 -2.54 -5.89
CA ASP A 249 23.92 -2.31 -5.65
C ASP A 249 24.62 -1.99 -6.98
N THR A 250 25.22 -0.79 -7.06
CA THR A 250 25.81 -0.28 -8.31
C THR A 250 27.00 -1.12 -8.77
N GLU A 251 27.81 -1.59 -7.83
CA GLU A 251 29.01 -2.40 -8.15
C GLU A 251 28.61 -3.80 -8.58
N ALA A 252 27.73 -4.47 -7.82
CA ALA A 252 27.24 -5.80 -8.18
C ALA A 252 26.49 -5.77 -9.53
N LYS A 253 25.71 -4.73 -9.81
CA LYS A 253 25.08 -4.54 -11.10
C LYS A 253 26.10 -4.34 -12.21
N ALA A 254 27.11 -3.50 -12.02
CA ALA A 254 28.16 -3.27 -13.02
C ALA A 254 28.96 -4.54 -13.31
N VAL A 255 29.28 -5.33 -12.29
CA VAL A 255 29.94 -6.65 -12.47
C VAL A 255 29.06 -7.58 -13.30
N ALA A 256 27.78 -7.74 -12.94
CA ALA A 256 26.88 -8.60 -13.68
C ALA A 256 26.74 -8.19 -15.16
N LEU A 257 26.68 -6.89 -15.44
CA LEU A 257 26.65 -6.38 -16.82
C LEU A 257 27.94 -6.66 -17.57
N LYS A 258 29.11 -6.49 -16.92
CA LYS A 258 30.43 -6.80 -17.50
C LYS A 258 30.59 -8.30 -17.78
N ASP A 259 30.04 -9.14 -16.94
CA ASP A 259 30.05 -10.60 -17.10
C ASP A 259 29.02 -11.10 -18.15
N GLY A 260 28.44 -10.18 -18.92
CA GLY A 260 27.50 -10.50 -19.99
C GLY A 260 26.14 -11.03 -19.50
N ARG A 261 25.75 -10.77 -18.25
CA ARG A 261 24.48 -11.24 -17.69
C ARG A 261 23.27 -10.42 -18.11
N LEU A 262 23.42 -9.40 -18.93
CA LEU A 262 22.30 -8.64 -19.49
C LEU A 262 21.48 -9.52 -20.45
N LEU A 263 20.26 -9.88 -20.07
CA LEU A 263 19.31 -10.58 -20.93
C LEU A 263 18.76 -9.68 -22.03
N GLY A 264 18.45 -8.44 -21.69
CA GLY A 264 17.84 -7.49 -22.60
C GLY A 264 17.50 -6.19 -21.91
N LYS A 265 16.89 -5.29 -22.67
CA LYS A 265 16.43 -4.00 -22.15
C LYS A 265 15.04 -3.70 -22.66
N GLY A 266 14.17 -3.25 -21.76
CA GLY A 266 12.84 -2.76 -22.04
C GLY A 266 12.67 -1.29 -21.62
N LEU A 267 11.42 -0.83 -21.62
CA LEU A 267 11.06 0.51 -21.19
C LEU A 267 10.88 0.54 -19.65
N PRO A 268 11.45 1.52 -18.96
CA PRO A 268 11.37 1.66 -17.50
C PRO A 268 9.99 2.18 -17.06
N ALA A 269 9.03 1.30 -16.90
CA ALA A 269 7.63 1.64 -16.66
C ALA A 269 7.27 1.84 -15.18
N GLY A 270 7.97 1.18 -14.27
CA GLY A 270 7.78 1.32 -12.82
C GLY A 270 9.13 1.33 -12.11
N PRO A 271 9.55 2.47 -11.47
CA PRO A 271 10.88 2.63 -10.91
C PRO A 271 11.15 1.72 -9.72
N GLY A 272 12.43 1.47 -9.46
CA GLY A 272 12.95 0.63 -8.39
C GLY A 272 13.73 -0.57 -8.90
N ALA A 273 14.24 -1.36 -7.97
CA ALA A 273 14.96 -2.60 -8.21
C ALA A 273 14.15 -3.78 -7.68
N ALA A 274 13.93 -4.77 -8.50
CA ALA A 274 13.29 -6.01 -8.07
C ALA A 274 14.14 -7.21 -8.49
N CYS A 275 14.39 -8.09 -7.53
CA CYS A 275 15.03 -9.39 -7.73
C CYS A 275 14.08 -10.47 -7.22
N GLY A 276 13.91 -11.53 -7.96
CA GLY A 276 13.02 -12.63 -7.57
C GLY A 276 13.11 -13.82 -8.51
N ARG A 277 12.27 -14.81 -8.25
CA ARG A 277 12.13 -16.02 -9.06
C ARG A 277 11.19 -15.78 -10.24
N ILE A 278 11.56 -16.27 -11.41
CA ILE A 278 10.71 -16.17 -12.61
C ILE A 278 9.42 -16.96 -12.41
N SER A 279 8.30 -16.32 -12.67
CA SER A 279 6.99 -16.95 -12.83
C SER A 279 6.36 -16.54 -14.16
N PHE A 280 5.83 -17.50 -14.91
CA PHE A 280 5.22 -17.27 -16.24
C PHE A 280 3.69 -17.20 -16.20
N SER A 281 3.06 -17.43 -15.04
CA SER A 281 1.61 -17.29 -14.88
C SER A 281 1.24 -16.60 -13.58
N ALA A 282 0.02 -16.06 -13.54
CA ALA A 282 -0.52 -15.41 -12.35
C ALA A 282 -0.69 -16.41 -11.19
N GLU A 283 -1.12 -17.64 -11.52
CA GLU A 283 -1.34 -18.72 -10.55
C GLU A 283 -0.03 -19.19 -9.91
N ASP A 284 1.04 -19.38 -10.72
CA ASP A 284 2.36 -19.76 -10.20
C ASP A 284 2.95 -18.62 -9.35
N ALA A 285 2.79 -17.36 -9.75
CA ALA A 285 3.23 -16.21 -8.95
C ALA A 285 2.55 -16.16 -7.57
N LEU A 286 1.25 -16.40 -7.53
CA LEU A 286 0.50 -16.49 -6.28
C LEU A 286 0.95 -17.66 -5.40
N ALA A 287 1.15 -18.84 -5.99
CA ALA A 287 1.57 -20.04 -5.27
C ALA A 287 2.96 -19.85 -4.64
N ARG A 288 3.93 -19.34 -5.40
CA ARG A 288 5.29 -19.05 -4.92
C ARG A 288 5.29 -17.99 -3.84
N ARG A 289 4.51 -16.93 -4.00
CA ARG A 289 4.40 -15.88 -2.99
C ARG A 289 3.82 -16.41 -1.67
N LYS A 290 2.83 -17.29 -1.72
CA LYS A 290 2.30 -18.00 -0.54
C LYS A 290 3.34 -18.90 0.13
N ALA A 291 4.26 -19.46 -0.65
CA ALA A 291 5.42 -20.21 -0.15
C ALA A 291 6.57 -19.33 0.39
N GLY A 292 6.40 -17.99 0.40
CA GLY A 292 7.39 -17.04 0.92
C GLY A 292 8.47 -16.65 -0.09
N GLU A 293 8.36 -17.04 -1.37
CA GLU A 293 9.34 -16.69 -2.40
C GLU A 293 9.07 -15.27 -2.93
N GLU A 294 10.14 -14.54 -3.27
CA GLU A 294 10.06 -13.30 -4.02
C GLU A 294 9.97 -13.62 -5.52
N VAL A 295 9.00 -13.02 -6.22
CA VAL A 295 8.61 -13.41 -7.57
C VAL A 295 8.66 -12.23 -8.54
N ILE A 296 9.13 -12.47 -9.74
CA ILE A 296 9.00 -11.59 -10.91
C ILE A 296 8.03 -12.27 -11.89
N LEU A 297 6.91 -11.60 -12.16
CA LEU A 297 5.95 -12.08 -13.16
C LEU A 297 6.47 -11.74 -14.57
N VAL A 298 6.67 -12.76 -15.40
CA VAL A 298 7.23 -12.64 -16.76
C VAL A 298 6.18 -13.04 -17.77
N ARG A 299 5.78 -12.11 -18.63
CA ARG A 299 4.73 -12.33 -19.64
C ARG A 299 5.17 -11.81 -21.01
N VAL A 300 4.61 -12.33 -22.09
CA VAL A 300 4.72 -11.67 -23.40
C VAL A 300 4.05 -10.31 -23.35
N GLU A 301 2.85 -10.27 -22.87
CA GLU A 301 2.06 -9.09 -22.50
C GLU A 301 1.13 -9.46 -21.34
N THR A 302 0.76 -8.52 -20.50
CA THR A 302 -0.20 -8.80 -19.44
C THR A 302 -1.60 -8.50 -19.92
N SER A 303 -2.50 -9.35 -19.48
CA SER A 303 -3.94 -9.15 -19.63
C SER A 303 -4.57 -8.83 -18.28
N PRO A 304 -5.81 -8.40 -18.26
CA PRO A 304 -6.50 -8.17 -17.00
C PRO A 304 -6.72 -9.41 -16.14
N GLU A 305 -6.60 -10.58 -16.70
CA GLU A 305 -6.62 -11.84 -15.97
C GLU A 305 -5.36 -12.00 -15.09
N ASP A 306 -4.25 -11.34 -15.44
CA ASP A 306 -2.99 -11.39 -14.70
C ASP A 306 -2.97 -10.50 -13.44
N ILE A 307 -4.01 -9.72 -13.15
CA ILE A 307 -4.02 -8.69 -12.08
C ILE A 307 -3.63 -9.26 -10.71
N GLU A 308 -4.12 -10.43 -10.33
CA GLU A 308 -3.78 -11.06 -9.06
C GLU A 308 -2.30 -11.47 -8.99
N GLY A 309 -1.77 -12.05 -10.06
CA GLY A 309 -0.35 -12.38 -10.19
C GLY A 309 0.55 -11.14 -10.20
N MET A 310 0.13 -10.08 -10.89
CA MET A 310 0.82 -8.79 -10.87
C MET A 310 0.88 -8.19 -9.46
N ASN A 311 -0.21 -8.35 -8.69
CA ASN A 311 -0.25 -7.88 -7.31
C ASN A 311 0.66 -8.72 -6.39
N ALA A 312 0.74 -10.02 -6.59
CA ALA A 312 1.59 -10.91 -5.81
C ALA A 312 3.09 -10.72 -6.09
N ALA A 313 3.45 -10.41 -7.35
CA ALA A 313 4.84 -10.25 -7.77
C ALA A 313 5.50 -8.98 -7.18
N LEU A 314 6.82 -9.02 -6.96
CA LEU A 314 7.64 -7.83 -6.66
C LEU A 314 7.81 -6.94 -7.87
N GLY A 315 7.93 -7.54 -9.04
CA GLY A 315 8.13 -6.85 -10.29
C GLY A 315 7.47 -7.56 -11.47
N ILE A 316 7.27 -6.80 -12.55
CA ILE A 316 6.59 -7.23 -13.76
C ILE A 316 7.53 -6.99 -14.94
N LEU A 317 7.71 -8.02 -15.75
CA LEU A 317 8.50 -7.97 -16.98
C LEU A 317 7.63 -8.40 -18.15
N THR A 318 7.59 -7.58 -19.21
CA THR A 318 6.94 -7.98 -20.46
C THR A 318 7.86 -7.82 -21.67
N SER A 319 7.78 -8.76 -22.61
CA SER A 319 8.53 -8.66 -23.87
C SER A 319 7.86 -7.73 -24.87
N ARG A 320 6.55 -7.51 -24.78
CA ARG A 320 5.77 -6.60 -25.61
C ARG A 320 5.12 -5.49 -24.79
N GLY A 321 4.61 -4.48 -25.47
CA GLY A 321 3.91 -3.37 -24.88
C GLY A 321 4.76 -2.13 -24.66
N GLY A 322 4.14 -0.96 -24.77
CA GLY A 322 4.76 0.33 -24.51
C GLY A 322 4.51 0.84 -23.10
N MET A 323 4.92 2.07 -22.84
CA MET A 323 4.71 2.76 -21.56
C MET A 323 3.23 3.01 -21.23
N THR A 324 2.35 2.82 -22.21
CA THR A 324 0.90 2.93 -22.08
C THR A 324 0.18 1.58 -22.05
N SER A 325 0.93 0.47 -22.16
CA SER A 325 0.37 -0.89 -22.11
C SER A 325 -0.28 -1.21 -20.75
N HIS A 326 -1.10 -2.24 -20.72
CA HIS A 326 -1.75 -2.72 -19.50
C HIS A 326 -0.72 -3.00 -18.38
N ALA A 327 0.38 -3.68 -18.69
CA ALA A 327 1.46 -3.95 -17.73
C ALA A 327 2.01 -2.66 -17.12
N ALA A 328 2.29 -1.65 -17.95
CA ALA A 328 2.84 -0.38 -17.49
C ALA A 328 1.83 0.42 -16.65
N LEU A 329 0.57 0.50 -17.08
CA LEU A 329 -0.47 1.28 -16.39
C LEU A 329 -0.81 0.66 -15.04
N VAL A 330 -1.10 -0.62 -15.02
CA VAL A 330 -1.48 -1.36 -13.80
C VAL A 330 -0.28 -1.52 -12.87
N GLY A 331 0.91 -1.83 -13.41
CA GLY A 331 2.15 -1.91 -12.63
C GLY A 331 2.46 -0.61 -11.90
N ARG A 332 2.32 0.56 -12.57
CA ARG A 332 2.44 1.88 -11.92
C ARG A 332 1.39 2.11 -10.84
N GLN A 333 0.14 1.76 -11.13
CA GLN A 333 -0.95 1.90 -10.17
C GLN A 333 -0.73 1.06 -8.91
N MET A 334 -0.22 -0.16 -9.07
CA MET A 334 0.12 -1.07 -7.96
C MET A 334 1.46 -0.74 -7.30
N GLY A 335 2.20 0.23 -7.84
CA GLY A 335 3.52 0.59 -7.36
C GLY A 335 4.56 -0.50 -7.52
N LYS A 336 4.44 -1.37 -8.51
CA LYS A 336 5.40 -2.45 -8.78
C LYS A 336 6.58 -1.95 -9.59
N VAL A 337 7.72 -2.59 -9.41
CA VAL A 337 8.84 -2.45 -10.36
C VAL A 337 8.39 -3.04 -11.68
N CYS A 338 8.53 -2.28 -12.77
CA CYS A 338 7.97 -2.72 -14.04
C CYS A 338 8.89 -2.36 -15.21
N VAL A 339 9.22 -3.37 -16.01
CA VAL A 339 9.95 -3.24 -17.28
C VAL A 339 9.06 -3.83 -18.36
N VAL A 340 8.73 -3.02 -19.38
CA VAL A 340 7.82 -3.43 -20.46
C VAL A 340 8.49 -3.29 -21.82
N GLY A 341 7.96 -4.01 -22.82
CA GLY A 341 8.45 -3.90 -24.18
C GLY A 341 9.92 -4.34 -24.37
N ALA A 342 10.36 -5.30 -23.60
CA ALA A 342 11.69 -5.88 -23.75
C ALA A 342 11.74 -6.84 -24.97
N GLY A 343 11.56 -6.29 -26.17
CA GLY A 343 11.36 -7.05 -27.42
C GLY A 343 12.53 -7.97 -27.84
N ALA A 344 13.70 -7.78 -27.24
CA ALA A 344 14.83 -8.71 -27.42
C ALA A 344 14.67 -10.02 -26.64
N LEU A 345 13.66 -10.11 -25.75
CA LEU A 345 13.40 -11.28 -24.92
C LEU A 345 12.38 -12.21 -25.60
N ALA A 346 12.74 -13.48 -25.74
CA ALA A 346 11.84 -14.53 -26.19
C ALA A 346 11.30 -15.32 -24.99
N ILE A 347 9.98 -15.39 -24.88
CA ILE A 347 9.28 -16.14 -23.84
C ILE A 347 8.60 -17.34 -24.48
N ASP A 348 8.93 -18.53 -23.99
CA ASP A 348 8.29 -19.78 -24.39
C ASP A 348 7.54 -20.38 -23.19
N TYR A 349 6.23 -20.30 -23.23
CA TYR A 349 5.38 -20.84 -22.17
C TYR A 349 5.36 -22.35 -22.10
N ALA A 350 5.49 -23.04 -23.26
CA ALA A 350 5.49 -24.49 -23.30
C ALA A 350 6.76 -25.08 -22.71
N ALA A 351 7.90 -24.47 -23.01
CA ALA A 351 9.19 -24.84 -22.42
C ALA A 351 9.44 -24.20 -21.03
N ALA A 352 8.58 -23.28 -20.58
CA ALA A 352 8.74 -22.46 -19.39
C ALA A 352 10.10 -21.75 -19.32
N THR A 353 10.49 -21.06 -20.43
CA THR A 353 11.78 -20.41 -20.57
C THR A 353 11.67 -18.95 -20.99
N LEU A 354 12.65 -18.16 -20.55
CA LEU A 354 12.93 -16.79 -20.96
C LEU A 354 14.33 -16.72 -21.55
N SER A 355 14.46 -16.27 -22.79
CA SER A 355 15.75 -16.20 -23.47
C SER A 355 16.04 -14.79 -23.99
N GLY A 356 17.32 -14.38 -23.93
CA GLY A 356 17.81 -13.12 -24.46
C GLY A 356 19.33 -13.05 -24.43
N ASN A 357 19.95 -12.40 -25.42
CA ASN A 357 21.39 -12.24 -25.53
C ASN A 357 22.20 -13.56 -25.36
N GLY A 358 21.64 -14.68 -25.83
CA GLY A 358 22.29 -16.00 -25.73
C GLY A 358 22.16 -16.69 -24.37
N ILE A 359 21.44 -16.12 -23.43
CA ILE A 359 21.18 -16.69 -22.11
C ILE A 359 19.74 -17.22 -22.09
N THR A 360 19.51 -18.37 -21.48
CA THR A 360 18.18 -18.95 -21.26
C THR A 360 17.99 -19.23 -19.78
N LEU A 361 16.90 -18.70 -19.20
CA LEU A 361 16.43 -18.94 -17.84
C LEU A 361 15.14 -19.75 -17.86
N ARG A 362 14.90 -20.51 -16.80
CA ARG A 362 13.70 -21.33 -16.59
C ARG A 362 12.81 -20.75 -15.50
N ALA A 363 11.59 -21.24 -15.40
CA ALA A 363 10.72 -20.97 -14.26
C ALA A 363 11.44 -21.28 -12.95
N GLY A 364 11.39 -20.35 -11.99
CA GLY A 364 12.08 -20.46 -10.71
C GLY A 364 13.54 -20.00 -10.69
N ASP A 365 14.17 -19.72 -11.84
CA ASP A 365 15.51 -19.14 -11.86
C ASP A 365 15.48 -17.68 -11.34
N PRO A 366 16.58 -17.19 -10.74
CA PRO A 366 16.67 -15.84 -10.27
C PRO A 366 16.84 -14.84 -11.42
N ILE A 367 16.10 -13.76 -11.35
CA ILE A 367 16.17 -12.65 -12.30
C ILE A 367 16.08 -11.31 -11.55
N SER A 368 16.77 -10.30 -12.06
CA SER A 368 16.70 -8.92 -11.60
C SER A 368 16.20 -8.00 -12.69
N ILE A 369 15.26 -7.13 -12.37
CA ILE A 369 14.75 -6.10 -13.27
C ILE A 369 14.94 -4.71 -12.66
N ASP A 370 15.53 -3.80 -13.44
CA ASP A 370 15.74 -2.41 -13.06
C ASP A 370 14.67 -1.52 -13.71
N GLY A 371 13.69 -1.15 -12.93
CA GLY A 371 12.62 -0.26 -13.37
C GLY A 371 13.05 1.20 -13.58
N ASN A 372 14.29 1.57 -13.29
CA ASN A 372 14.83 2.91 -13.57
C ASN A 372 15.54 2.97 -14.92
N THR A 373 16.22 1.89 -15.30
CA THR A 373 17.03 1.82 -16.54
C THR A 373 16.43 0.93 -17.62
N GLY A 374 15.45 0.10 -17.27
CA GLY A 374 14.83 -0.89 -18.15
C GLY A 374 15.65 -2.17 -18.34
N GLU A 375 16.76 -2.36 -17.64
CA GLU A 375 17.65 -3.51 -17.78
C GLU A 375 17.08 -4.75 -17.11
N VAL A 376 17.22 -5.89 -17.81
CA VAL A 376 16.82 -7.23 -17.35
C VAL A 376 18.07 -8.07 -17.25
N ILE A 377 18.38 -8.57 -16.06
CA ILE A 377 19.67 -9.18 -15.74
C ILE A 377 19.48 -10.59 -15.21
N ALA A 378 20.17 -11.55 -15.83
CA ALA A 378 20.15 -12.97 -15.48
C ALA A 378 21.02 -13.27 -14.25
N ASN A 379 20.69 -12.66 -13.14
CA ASN A 379 21.37 -12.85 -11.86
C ASN A 379 20.50 -12.31 -10.71
N ALA A 380 20.74 -12.80 -9.49
CA ALA A 380 20.24 -12.17 -8.28
C ALA A 380 21.19 -11.03 -7.88
N ILE A 381 20.79 -9.78 -8.13
CA ILE A 381 21.60 -8.62 -7.79
C ILE A 381 21.17 -8.08 -6.43
N PRO A 382 22.09 -7.88 -5.47
CA PRO A 382 21.80 -7.24 -4.21
C PRO A 382 21.22 -5.85 -4.39
N THR A 383 20.32 -5.46 -3.50
CA THR A 383 19.73 -4.13 -3.47
C THR A 383 20.34 -3.28 -2.37
N LYS A 384 20.35 -1.98 -2.58
CA LYS A 384 20.76 -0.95 -1.61
C LYS A 384 19.56 -0.08 -1.22
N PRO A 385 19.63 0.59 -0.07
CA PRO A 385 18.60 1.54 0.36
C PRO A 385 18.35 2.65 -0.66
N SER A 386 17.11 3.15 -0.70
CA SER A 386 16.70 4.27 -1.56
C SER A 386 17.45 5.57 -1.22
N GLU A 387 17.41 6.58 -2.11
CA GLU A 387 17.98 7.90 -1.81
C GLU A 387 17.41 8.50 -0.52
N VAL A 388 16.11 8.32 -0.25
CA VAL A 388 15.51 8.81 0.99
C VAL A 388 16.10 8.10 2.21
N GLN A 389 16.26 6.78 2.17
CA GLN A 389 16.90 6.03 3.27
C GLN A 389 18.36 6.41 3.43
N ARG A 390 19.11 6.57 2.34
CA ARG A 390 20.51 7.01 2.37
C ARG A 390 20.69 8.40 2.98
N VAL A 391 19.75 9.31 2.75
CA VAL A 391 19.78 10.66 3.37
C VAL A 391 19.33 10.59 4.83
N VAL A 392 18.23 9.91 5.10
CA VAL A 392 17.54 9.99 6.40
C VAL A 392 18.16 9.07 7.45
N ILE A 393 18.43 7.82 7.06
CA ILE A 393 18.88 6.75 7.98
C ILE A 393 20.39 6.60 7.94
N GLU A 394 20.95 6.30 6.78
CA GLU A 394 22.36 5.95 6.64
C GLU A 394 23.29 7.17 6.66
N LYS A 395 22.74 8.35 6.28
CA LYS A 395 23.50 9.61 6.16
C LYS A 395 24.69 9.51 5.20
N THR A 396 24.55 8.63 4.17
CA THR A 396 25.54 8.40 3.12
C THR A 396 25.35 9.30 1.90
N LEU A 397 24.25 10.06 1.85
CA LEU A 397 23.91 11.01 0.79
C LEU A 397 23.49 12.34 1.42
N ALA A 398 24.05 13.46 0.93
CA ALA A 398 23.64 14.78 1.41
C ALA A 398 22.24 15.15 0.90
N ALA A 399 21.43 15.79 1.74
CA ALA A 399 20.07 16.22 1.37
C ALA A 399 20.04 17.15 0.15
N SER A 400 21.07 17.97 -0.03
CA SER A 400 21.25 18.88 -1.17
C SER A 400 21.52 18.15 -2.48
N GLU A 401 22.01 16.93 -2.43
CA GLU A 401 22.37 16.11 -3.59
C GLU A 401 21.24 15.20 -4.06
N SER A 402 20.14 15.12 -3.30
CA SER A 402 18.97 14.30 -3.65
C SER A 402 17.73 15.15 -3.93
N PRO A 403 17.44 15.47 -5.20
CA PRO A 403 16.19 16.14 -5.56
C PRO A 403 14.94 15.34 -5.15
N THR A 404 15.01 14.01 -5.14
CA THR A 404 13.95 13.12 -4.68
C THR A 404 13.65 13.36 -3.21
N TYR A 405 14.69 13.38 -2.37
CA TYR A 405 14.52 13.67 -0.94
C TYR A 405 14.01 15.09 -0.69
N GLN A 406 14.50 16.10 -1.41
CA GLN A 406 14.03 17.47 -1.23
C GLN A 406 12.52 17.61 -1.47
N ARG A 407 11.99 16.98 -2.53
CA ARG A 407 10.56 16.97 -2.82
C ARG A 407 9.76 16.19 -1.77
N TYR A 408 10.26 15.03 -1.38
CA TYR A 408 9.70 14.24 -0.29
C TYR A 408 9.63 15.03 1.01
N ALA A 409 10.70 15.66 1.44
CA ALA A 409 10.75 16.47 2.65
C ALA A 409 9.79 17.66 2.59
N LYS A 410 9.67 18.31 1.44
CA LYS A 410 8.74 19.41 1.21
C LYS A 410 7.27 18.97 1.33
N LEU A 411 6.93 17.83 0.73
CA LEU A 411 5.59 17.25 0.86
C LEU A 411 5.24 16.94 2.32
N LEU A 412 6.18 16.32 3.06
CA LEU A 412 5.96 15.99 4.46
C LEU A 412 5.88 17.22 5.36
N ALA A 413 6.64 18.29 5.06
CA ALA A 413 6.50 19.57 5.77
C ALA A 413 5.10 20.18 5.58
N TRP A 414 4.52 20.07 4.38
CA TRP A 414 3.12 20.47 4.16
C TRP A 414 2.14 19.58 4.93
N ALA A 415 2.37 18.26 4.98
CA ALA A 415 1.55 17.34 5.74
C ALA A 415 1.56 17.71 7.24
N ASP A 416 2.72 17.96 7.83
CA ASP A 416 2.84 18.36 9.23
C ASP A 416 2.15 19.68 9.56
N LYS A 417 2.13 20.61 8.63
CA LYS A 417 1.43 21.90 8.77
C LYS A 417 -0.10 21.74 8.88
N HIS A 418 -0.67 20.74 8.24
CA HIS A 418 -2.12 20.58 8.11
C HIS A 418 -2.72 19.48 8.97
N ARG A 419 -1.95 18.50 9.43
CA ARG A 419 -2.47 17.41 10.28
C ARG A 419 -2.78 17.88 11.71
N ARG A 420 -3.79 17.28 12.31
CA ARG A 420 -4.12 17.41 13.74
C ARG A 420 -3.55 16.24 14.54
N LEU A 421 -3.73 15.02 14.03
CA LEU A 421 -3.19 13.82 14.65
C LEU A 421 -1.66 13.88 14.73
N ARG A 422 -1.12 13.60 15.90
CA ARG A 422 0.30 13.30 16.04
C ARG A 422 0.61 11.92 15.50
N VAL A 423 1.85 11.73 15.01
CA VAL A 423 2.29 10.44 14.48
C VAL A 423 3.47 9.95 15.31
N ARG A 424 3.27 8.80 15.96
CA ARG A 424 4.25 8.10 16.78
C ARG A 424 4.72 6.82 16.09
N ALA A 425 5.79 6.22 16.57
CA ALA A 425 6.32 4.95 16.08
C ALA A 425 6.05 3.80 17.05
N ASN A 426 5.90 2.59 16.51
CA ASN A 426 6.09 1.36 17.22
C ASN A 426 7.58 0.99 17.10
N ALA A 427 8.32 1.02 18.18
CA ALA A 427 9.77 0.78 18.19
C ALA A 427 10.22 0.25 19.56
N ASP A 428 11.01 -0.82 19.55
CA ASP A 428 11.33 -1.61 20.71
C ASP A 428 12.82 -1.54 21.08
N GLN A 429 13.65 -0.88 20.24
CA GLN A 429 15.10 -0.75 20.37
C GLN A 429 15.57 0.67 20.03
N GLY A 430 16.75 1.05 20.52
CA GLY A 430 17.29 2.39 20.34
C GLY A 430 17.54 2.78 18.88
N ASP A 431 18.02 1.87 18.06
CA ASP A 431 18.23 2.07 16.61
C ASP A 431 16.92 2.24 15.85
N GLN A 432 15.89 1.46 16.17
CA GLN A 432 14.54 1.63 15.62
C GLN A 432 13.96 3.00 16.00
N CYS A 433 14.21 3.45 17.24
CA CYS A 433 13.80 4.78 17.68
C CYS A 433 14.55 5.89 16.93
N MET A 434 15.85 5.74 16.67
CA MET A 434 16.62 6.69 15.85
C MET A 434 16.05 6.77 14.42
N ASN A 435 15.75 5.64 13.81
CA ASN A 435 15.12 5.58 12.49
C ASN A 435 13.73 6.24 12.50
N ALA A 436 12.93 5.97 13.53
CA ALA A 436 11.62 6.59 13.69
C ALA A 436 11.71 8.12 13.80
N VAL A 437 12.63 8.64 14.62
CA VAL A 437 12.87 10.09 14.73
C VAL A 437 13.30 10.68 13.39
N ALA A 438 14.15 9.99 12.65
CA ALA A 438 14.62 10.39 11.35
C ALA A 438 13.47 10.50 10.32
N PHE A 439 12.47 9.61 10.39
CA PHE A 439 11.23 9.71 9.59
C PHE A 439 10.18 10.68 10.15
N GLY A 440 10.48 11.35 11.26
CA GLY A 440 9.64 12.39 11.85
C GLY A 440 8.65 11.91 12.91
N ALA A 441 8.92 10.82 13.61
CA ALA A 441 8.13 10.39 14.75
C ALA A 441 8.13 11.42 15.87
N GLU A 442 6.96 11.68 16.44
CA GLU A 442 6.76 12.62 17.55
C GLU A 442 6.77 11.91 18.90
N GLY A 443 7.02 10.62 18.92
CA GLY A 443 7.11 9.77 20.12
C GLY A 443 7.15 8.29 19.74
N VAL A 444 7.29 7.45 20.75
CA VAL A 444 6.99 6.02 20.67
C VAL A 444 5.60 5.80 21.23
N GLY A 445 4.70 5.21 20.43
CA GLY A 445 3.33 4.89 20.86
C GLY A 445 3.20 3.45 21.37
N LEU A 446 4.17 2.61 21.04
CA LEU A 446 4.29 1.26 21.58
C LEU A 446 5.75 0.83 21.57
N CYS A 447 6.27 0.54 22.76
CA CYS A 447 7.47 -0.23 22.97
C CYS A 447 7.07 -1.55 23.66
N ARG A 448 7.31 -2.67 22.97
CA ARG A 448 7.00 -4.01 23.46
C ARG A 448 8.19 -4.55 24.25
N THR A 449 8.01 -4.77 25.54
CA THR A 449 9.10 -5.21 26.41
C THR A 449 9.53 -6.64 26.19
N GLU A 450 8.66 -7.48 25.64
CA GLU A 450 8.97 -8.86 25.26
C GLU A 450 10.07 -8.96 24.21
N HIS A 451 10.11 -8.04 23.24
CA HIS A 451 11.13 -8.06 22.18
C HIS A 451 12.54 -7.78 22.72
N MET A 452 12.65 -7.16 23.89
CA MET A 452 13.95 -6.94 24.56
C MET A 452 14.53 -8.23 25.13
N PHE A 453 13.71 -9.26 25.32
CA PHE A 453 14.12 -10.52 25.93
C PHE A 453 14.69 -11.55 24.95
N PHE A 454 14.46 -11.32 23.64
CA PHE A 454 15.03 -12.21 22.64
C PHE A 454 16.49 -11.81 22.33
N GLY A 455 17.34 -12.81 22.25
CA GLY A 455 18.77 -12.67 21.99
C GLY A 455 19.64 -13.54 22.91
N ALA A 456 20.79 -13.90 22.42
CA ALA A 456 21.73 -14.74 23.18
C ALA A 456 22.11 -14.09 24.53
N GLY A 457 22.04 -14.85 25.61
CA GLY A 457 22.31 -14.40 26.97
C GLY A 457 21.15 -13.67 27.67
N LYS A 458 20.05 -13.36 26.95
CA LYS A 458 18.87 -12.71 27.53
C LYS A 458 17.74 -13.69 27.79
N ILE A 459 17.43 -14.52 26.81
CA ILE A 459 16.30 -15.46 26.86
C ILE A 459 16.43 -16.47 27.99
N GLU A 460 17.65 -16.93 28.32
CA GLU A 460 17.92 -17.89 29.39
C GLU A 460 17.51 -17.33 30.76
N HIS A 461 17.67 -16.05 31.00
CA HIS A 461 17.23 -15.41 32.24
C HIS A 461 15.72 -15.33 32.36
N VAL A 462 15.00 -15.14 31.22
CA VAL A 462 13.55 -15.20 31.17
C VAL A 462 13.07 -16.63 31.46
N GLN A 463 13.71 -17.61 30.86
CA GLN A 463 13.42 -19.04 31.09
C GLN A 463 13.64 -19.46 32.53
N HIS A 464 14.71 -18.98 33.15
CA HIS A 464 14.92 -19.16 34.59
C HIS A 464 13.79 -18.53 35.44
N MET A 465 13.35 -17.34 35.09
CA MET A 465 12.24 -16.68 35.76
C MET A 465 10.95 -17.52 35.65
N ILE A 466 10.68 -18.09 34.46
CA ILE A 466 9.47 -18.90 34.20
C ILE A 466 9.54 -20.24 34.97
N LEU A 467 10.70 -20.84 35.05
CA LEU A 467 10.91 -22.13 35.72
C LEU A 467 11.01 -22.01 37.26
N ALA A 468 11.06 -20.80 37.81
CA ALA A 468 11.15 -20.54 39.24
C ALA A 468 9.96 -21.14 40.00
N ALA A 469 10.25 -21.87 41.08
CA ALA A 469 9.23 -22.52 41.92
C ALA A 469 8.67 -21.56 42.99
N SER A 470 9.40 -20.49 43.36
CA SER A 470 8.98 -19.55 44.37
C SER A 470 9.14 -18.08 43.89
N ALA A 471 8.53 -17.13 44.58
CA ALA A 471 8.71 -15.71 44.33
C ALA A 471 10.17 -15.25 44.57
N GLU A 472 10.88 -15.86 45.51
CA GLU A 472 12.28 -15.58 45.81
C GLU A 472 13.19 -15.97 44.65
N GLU A 473 13.03 -17.20 44.15
CA GLU A 473 13.75 -17.66 42.94
C GLU A 473 13.44 -16.79 41.72
N ARG A 474 12.18 -16.40 41.55
CA ARG A 474 11.77 -15.53 40.43
C ARG A 474 12.41 -14.13 40.56
N ARG A 475 12.45 -13.57 41.77
CA ARG A 475 13.16 -12.31 42.04
C ARG A 475 14.65 -12.38 41.73
N ALA A 476 15.28 -13.51 42.06
CA ALA A 476 16.71 -13.74 41.78
C ALA A 476 16.99 -13.79 40.27
N ALA A 477 16.08 -14.39 39.46
CA ALA A 477 16.19 -14.38 38.00
C ALA A 477 15.93 -12.99 37.43
N LEU A 478 14.89 -12.29 37.92
CA LEU A 478 14.54 -10.93 37.51
C LEU A 478 15.65 -9.91 37.83
N ALA A 479 16.41 -10.10 38.93
CA ALA A 479 17.53 -9.25 39.26
C ALA A 479 18.66 -9.29 38.21
N LYS A 480 18.77 -10.37 37.43
CA LYS A 480 19.71 -10.48 36.32
C LYS A 480 19.17 -9.81 35.05
N LEU A 481 17.83 -9.77 34.84
CA LEU A 481 17.17 -9.10 33.72
C LEU A 481 17.12 -7.58 33.88
N LEU A 482 17.02 -7.08 35.10
CA LEU A 482 16.90 -5.67 35.41
C LEU A 482 17.97 -4.78 34.71
N PRO A 483 19.28 -5.04 34.84
CA PRO A 483 20.28 -4.20 34.20
C PRO A 483 20.20 -4.25 32.66
N ILE A 484 19.87 -5.40 32.08
CA ILE A 484 19.75 -5.59 30.66
C ILE A 484 18.60 -4.72 30.12
N GLN A 485 17.43 -4.82 30.73
CA GLN A 485 16.24 -4.08 30.27
C GLN A 485 16.40 -2.58 30.54
N ARG A 486 17.03 -2.20 31.66
CA ARG A 486 17.37 -0.80 31.93
C ARG A 486 18.24 -0.20 30.83
N ASP A 487 19.27 -0.92 30.38
CA ASP A 487 20.21 -0.43 29.37
C ASP A 487 19.51 -0.29 28.01
N ASP A 488 18.56 -1.19 27.63
CA ASP A 488 17.71 -1.07 26.47
C ASP A 488 16.83 0.21 26.55
N PHE A 489 16.21 0.50 27.71
CA PHE A 489 15.45 1.75 27.91
C PHE A 489 16.31 3.00 27.87
N VAL A 490 17.55 2.96 28.40
CA VAL A 490 18.51 4.08 28.29
C VAL A 490 18.77 4.43 26.82
N ALA A 491 18.97 3.41 25.96
CA ALA A 491 19.17 3.62 24.53
C ALA A 491 17.92 4.25 23.87
N ILE A 492 16.72 3.76 24.20
CA ILE A 492 15.46 4.30 23.69
C ILE A 492 15.25 5.75 24.13
N PHE A 493 15.38 6.07 25.43
CA PHE A 493 15.15 7.42 25.94
C PHE A 493 16.15 8.43 25.36
N LYS A 494 17.43 8.05 25.20
CA LYS A 494 18.44 8.88 24.54
C LYS A 494 18.05 9.17 23.08
N ALA A 495 17.65 8.14 22.33
CA ALA A 495 17.23 8.29 20.93
C ALA A 495 16.01 9.21 20.80
N MET A 496 15.05 9.11 21.73
CA MET A 496 13.81 9.89 21.69
C MET A 496 13.96 11.33 22.16
N ASN A 497 14.95 11.66 22.95
CA ASN A 497 15.34 13.02 23.35
C ASN A 497 14.13 13.93 23.68
N GLY A 498 13.45 13.64 24.78
CA GLY A 498 12.32 14.42 25.30
C GLY A 498 10.96 14.14 24.65
N ARG A 499 10.91 13.31 23.60
CA ARG A 499 9.64 12.82 23.02
C ARG A 499 9.04 11.76 23.95
N PRO A 500 7.71 11.65 24.03
CA PRO A 500 7.05 10.62 24.86
C PRO A 500 7.38 9.21 24.35
N VAL A 501 7.57 8.30 25.33
CA VAL A 501 7.83 6.86 25.08
C VAL A 501 6.83 6.05 25.87
N THR A 502 5.87 5.44 25.16
CA THR A 502 4.88 4.54 25.75
C THR A 502 5.46 3.12 25.81
N VAL A 503 5.74 2.65 27.03
CA VAL A 503 6.27 1.32 27.28
C VAL A 503 5.15 0.41 27.77
N ARG A 504 4.86 -0.67 27.04
CA ARG A 504 3.92 -1.70 27.46
C ARG A 504 4.62 -2.69 28.40
N THR A 505 4.05 -2.94 29.58
CA THR A 505 4.54 -4.03 30.43
C THR A 505 4.32 -5.39 29.75
N LEU A 506 5.02 -6.43 30.22
CA LEU A 506 5.02 -7.76 29.59
C LEU A 506 3.61 -8.26 29.28
N ASP A 507 3.38 -8.60 28.01
CA ASP A 507 2.07 -8.99 27.54
C ASP A 507 1.95 -10.46 27.14
N PRO A 508 2.87 -11.10 26.39
CA PRO A 508 2.70 -12.49 25.95
C PRO A 508 2.60 -13.50 27.08
N PRO A 509 1.92 -14.63 26.86
CA PRO A 509 1.94 -15.76 27.80
C PRO A 509 3.35 -16.35 27.94
N LEU A 510 3.65 -16.84 29.15
CA LEU A 510 5.01 -17.29 29.47
C LEU A 510 5.50 -18.49 28.64
N HIS A 511 4.60 -19.34 28.16
CA HIS A 511 4.99 -20.50 27.36
C HIS A 511 5.64 -20.13 26.02
N GLU A 512 5.38 -18.93 25.48
CA GLU A 512 6.00 -18.47 24.22
C GLU A 512 7.53 -18.29 24.35
N PHE A 513 8.06 -18.16 25.57
CA PHE A 513 9.50 -18.05 25.82
C PHE A 513 10.17 -19.42 26.09
N LEU A 514 9.41 -20.49 26.13
CA LEU A 514 9.92 -21.82 26.37
C LEU A 514 10.02 -22.65 25.09
N PRO A 515 11.01 -23.56 25.00
CA PRO A 515 11.15 -24.40 23.82
C PRO A 515 10.00 -25.40 23.67
N HIS A 516 9.55 -25.61 22.45
CA HIS A 516 8.40 -26.47 22.14
C HIS A 516 8.80 -27.91 21.81
N THR A 517 10.05 -28.14 21.32
CA THR A 517 10.53 -29.48 20.98
C THR A 517 11.26 -30.14 22.15
N GLU A 518 11.23 -31.47 22.20
CA GLU A 518 11.96 -32.24 23.25
C GLU A 518 13.48 -32.03 23.17
N GLU A 519 14.00 -31.85 21.94
CA GLU A 519 15.42 -31.64 21.69
C GLU A 519 15.87 -30.30 22.29
N ASP A 520 15.16 -29.22 22.00
CA ASP A 520 15.41 -27.87 22.51
C ASP A 520 15.23 -27.83 24.06
N GLN A 521 14.27 -28.60 24.61
CA GLN A 521 14.05 -28.70 26.05
C GLN A 521 15.22 -29.41 26.75
N LYS A 522 15.84 -30.40 26.12
CA LYS A 522 17.04 -31.07 26.62
C LYS A 522 18.26 -30.15 26.57
N GLU A 523 18.41 -29.39 25.46
CA GLU A 523 19.47 -28.39 25.33
C GLU A 523 19.33 -27.30 26.40
N LEU A 524 18.14 -26.79 26.59
CA LEU A 524 17.86 -25.81 27.65
C LEU A 524 18.14 -26.40 29.03
N GLY A 525 17.75 -27.66 29.28
CA GLY A 525 18.05 -28.35 30.53
C GLY A 525 19.53 -28.42 30.82
N ALA A 526 20.35 -28.75 29.82
CA ALA A 526 21.79 -28.78 29.93
C ALA A 526 22.39 -27.39 30.21
N THR A 527 21.88 -26.36 29.50
CA THR A 527 22.33 -24.96 29.66
C THR A 527 22.02 -24.41 31.06
N LEU A 528 20.81 -24.67 31.55
CA LEU A 528 20.35 -24.16 32.85
C LEU A 528 20.74 -25.05 34.07
N GLY A 529 21.29 -26.24 33.82
CA GLY A 529 21.56 -27.21 34.85
C GLY A 529 20.29 -27.79 35.51
N VAL A 530 19.19 -27.87 34.79
CA VAL A 530 17.88 -28.33 35.24
C VAL A 530 17.48 -29.60 34.49
N ASP A 531 16.85 -30.56 35.19
CA ASP A 531 16.30 -31.73 34.50
C ASP A 531 15.28 -31.29 33.45
N TRP A 532 15.52 -31.65 32.19
CA TRP A 532 14.68 -31.30 31.05
C TRP A 532 13.22 -31.76 31.24
N ARG A 533 12.99 -32.84 32.01
CA ARG A 533 11.63 -33.29 32.31
C ARG A 533 10.82 -32.28 33.13
N LYS A 534 11.50 -31.48 33.98
CA LYS A 534 10.87 -30.35 34.68
C LYS A 534 10.50 -29.24 33.73
N ILE A 535 11.33 -28.99 32.69
CA ILE A 535 11.04 -28.03 31.64
C ILE A 535 9.83 -28.52 30.84
N ALA A 536 9.83 -29.78 30.40
CA ALA A 536 8.73 -30.38 29.68
C ALA A 536 7.42 -30.34 30.48
N GLY A 537 7.48 -30.66 31.78
CA GLY A 537 6.30 -30.54 32.67
C GLY A 537 5.80 -29.10 32.75
N LYS A 538 6.71 -28.12 32.89
CA LYS A 538 6.33 -26.70 32.94
C LYS A 538 5.73 -26.17 31.61
N VAL A 539 6.25 -26.61 30.47
CA VAL A 539 5.68 -26.32 29.16
C VAL A 539 4.26 -26.83 29.04
N LEU A 540 4.00 -28.06 29.49
CA LEU A 540 2.67 -28.66 29.53
C LEU A 540 1.72 -27.89 30.47
N ASP A 541 2.20 -27.54 31.67
CA ASP A 541 1.41 -26.79 32.66
C ASP A 541 1.01 -25.39 32.17
N LEU A 542 1.89 -24.75 31.41
CA LEU A 542 1.67 -23.41 30.86
C LEU A 542 1.00 -23.41 29.49
N HIS A 543 0.84 -24.58 28.86
CA HIS A 543 0.20 -24.67 27.57
C HIS A 543 -1.27 -24.25 27.65
N GLU A 544 -1.66 -23.31 26.81
CA GLU A 544 -3.01 -22.78 26.75
C GLU A 544 -3.69 -23.15 25.43
N PHE A 545 -4.95 -23.54 25.47
CA PHE A 545 -5.74 -23.81 24.27
C PHE A 545 -6.03 -22.54 23.46
N ASN A 546 -6.11 -21.40 24.12
CA ASN A 546 -6.27 -20.10 23.50
C ASN A 546 -5.39 -19.07 24.21
N PRO A 547 -4.13 -18.93 23.80
CA PRO A 547 -3.17 -18.00 24.40
C PRO A 547 -3.63 -16.54 24.42
N MET A 548 -4.41 -16.12 23.42
CA MET A 548 -4.94 -14.77 23.34
C MET A 548 -5.83 -14.37 24.50
N LEU A 549 -6.63 -15.32 25.00
CA LEU A 549 -7.58 -15.13 26.10
C LEU A 549 -7.06 -15.64 27.43
N GLY A 550 -5.81 -16.05 27.50
CA GLY A 550 -5.17 -16.79 28.57
C GLY A 550 -4.46 -15.95 29.63
N PHE A 551 -3.42 -16.54 30.18
CA PHE A 551 -2.61 -16.03 31.30
C PHE A 551 -1.51 -15.12 30.78
N ARG A 552 -1.86 -13.90 30.42
CA ARG A 552 -0.98 -12.88 29.85
C ARG A 552 -1.31 -11.46 30.38
N GLY A 553 -0.51 -10.49 30.02
CA GLY A 553 -0.77 -9.07 30.27
C GLY A 553 -0.94 -8.71 31.76
N CYS A 554 -1.95 -7.92 32.11
CA CYS A 554 -2.20 -7.55 33.48
C CYS A 554 -2.51 -8.75 34.40
N ARG A 555 -3.07 -9.84 33.86
CA ARG A 555 -3.34 -11.07 34.62
C ARG A 555 -2.05 -11.68 35.15
N LEU A 556 -1.03 -11.73 34.26
CA LEU A 556 0.31 -12.18 34.63
C LEU A 556 0.94 -11.29 35.69
N GLY A 557 0.89 -9.94 35.48
CA GLY A 557 1.44 -8.98 36.42
C GLY A 557 0.73 -8.93 37.78
N ILE A 558 -0.55 -9.33 37.87
CA ILE A 558 -1.29 -9.43 39.13
C ILE A 558 -0.88 -10.70 39.90
N VAL A 559 -0.71 -11.82 39.22
CA VAL A 559 -0.33 -13.10 39.85
C VAL A 559 1.17 -13.15 40.22
N PHE A 560 2.02 -12.55 39.36
CA PHE A 560 3.45 -12.43 39.56
C PHE A 560 3.91 -10.96 39.61
N PRO A 561 3.56 -10.20 40.67
CA PRO A 561 3.76 -8.74 40.72
C PRO A 561 5.27 -8.37 40.65
N GLU A 562 6.17 -9.26 41.02
CA GLU A 562 7.61 -9.04 40.92
C GLU A 562 8.09 -8.82 39.48
N ILE A 563 7.39 -9.32 38.47
CA ILE A 563 7.69 -9.05 37.05
C ILE A 563 7.43 -7.57 36.76
N THR A 564 6.24 -7.06 37.11
CA THR A 564 5.90 -5.66 36.94
C THR A 564 6.79 -4.73 37.78
N GLU A 565 7.15 -5.13 39.02
CA GLU A 565 8.08 -4.38 39.85
C GLU A 565 9.46 -4.21 39.16
N MET A 566 10.00 -5.28 38.61
CA MET A 566 11.28 -5.26 37.91
C MET A 566 11.23 -4.36 36.65
N GLN A 567 10.20 -4.51 35.83
CA GLN A 567 10.06 -3.70 34.62
C GLN A 567 9.87 -2.21 34.93
N ALA A 568 9.01 -1.88 35.89
CA ALA A 568 8.83 -0.50 36.36
C ALA A 568 10.16 0.07 36.87
N ARG A 569 10.91 -0.67 37.67
CA ARG A 569 12.23 -0.24 38.17
C ARG A 569 13.19 0.02 37.02
N ALA A 570 13.29 -0.87 36.06
CA ALA A 570 14.15 -0.70 34.88
C ALA A 570 13.79 0.57 34.07
N ILE A 571 12.48 0.82 33.84
CA ILE A 571 12.00 2.01 33.14
C ILE A 571 12.38 3.31 33.89
N PHE A 572 12.11 3.36 35.21
CA PHE A 572 12.31 4.57 35.98
C PHE A 572 13.79 4.84 36.32
N GLU A 573 14.58 3.79 36.54
CA GLU A 573 16.04 3.94 36.69
C GLU A 573 16.67 4.47 35.40
N ALA A 574 16.32 3.90 34.23
CA ALA A 574 16.78 4.38 32.93
C ALA A 574 16.39 5.84 32.70
N ALA A 575 15.12 6.19 32.99
CA ALA A 575 14.62 7.55 32.82
C ALA A 575 15.38 8.54 33.70
N CYS A 576 15.62 8.23 34.97
CA CYS A 576 16.39 9.08 35.90
C CYS A 576 17.84 9.22 35.45
N ASP A 577 18.49 8.14 35.02
CA ASP A 577 19.90 8.13 34.59
C ASP A 577 20.08 8.97 33.31
N VAL A 578 19.17 8.85 32.34
CA VAL A 578 19.18 9.64 31.11
C VAL A 578 18.90 11.11 31.39
N GLN A 579 17.95 11.42 32.29
CA GLN A 579 17.67 12.80 32.69
C GLN A 579 18.85 13.43 33.42
N ALA A 580 19.54 12.67 34.28
CA ALA A 580 20.72 13.15 34.96
C ALA A 580 21.88 13.47 34.01
N SER A 581 21.92 12.84 32.83
CA SER A 581 22.88 13.15 31.75
C SER A 581 22.51 14.39 30.93
N GLY A 582 21.42 15.08 31.28
CA GLY A 582 20.96 16.34 30.63
C GLY A 582 19.96 16.12 29.49
N THR A 583 19.56 14.88 29.20
CA THR A 583 18.58 14.58 28.15
C THR A 583 17.17 14.53 28.74
N PRO A 584 16.19 15.33 28.27
CA PRO A 584 14.81 15.24 28.76
C PRO A 584 14.20 13.87 28.44
N VAL A 585 13.32 13.37 29.32
CA VAL A 585 12.61 12.11 29.14
C VAL A 585 11.13 12.25 29.51
N ARG A 586 10.26 11.48 28.87
CA ARG A 586 8.82 11.43 29.15
C ARG A 586 8.32 9.99 29.03
N PRO A 587 8.51 9.17 30.08
CA PRO A 587 8.03 7.79 30.07
C PRO A 587 6.52 7.74 30.30
N GLU A 588 5.86 6.87 29.52
CA GLU A 588 4.44 6.54 29.63
C GLU A 588 4.35 5.03 29.83
N VAL A 589 3.93 4.55 31.01
CA VAL A 589 3.79 3.12 31.30
C VAL A 589 2.39 2.67 30.97
N MET A 590 2.27 1.66 30.11
CA MET A 590 1.01 1.14 29.60
C MET A 590 0.74 -0.27 30.08
N ILE A 591 -0.37 -0.46 30.78
CA ILE A 591 -0.80 -1.78 31.28
C ILE A 591 -1.65 -2.46 30.20
N PRO A 592 -1.25 -3.64 29.65
CA PRO A 592 -1.99 -4.36 28.63
C PRO A 592 -3.14 -5.17 29.20
N LEU A 593 -4.09 -5.54 28.33
CA LEU A 593 -5.15 -6.54 28.55
C LEU A 593 -6.11 -6.22 29.72
N VAL A 594 -6.23 -4.96 30.10
CA VAL A 594 -7.12 -4.53 31.16
C VAL A 594 -8.57 -4.69 30.74
N GLY A 595 -9.34 -5.47 31.50
CA GLY A 595 -10.78 -5.63 31.31
C GLY A 595 -11.62 -4.94 32.38
N THR A 596 -11.04 -4.66 33.56
CA THR A 596 -11.74 -4.01 34.68
C THR A 596 -10.89 -2.90 35.31
N VAL A 597 -11.55 -1.91 35.91
CA VAL A 597 -10.82 -0.83 36.63
C VAL A 597 -9.95 -1.38 37.76
N LYS A 598 -10.37 -2.49 38.42
CA LYS A 598 -9.60 -3.06 39.52
C LYS A 598 -8.27 -3.66 39.09
N GLU A 599 -8.21 -4.27 37.92
CA GLU A 599 -6.94 -4.75 37.32
C GLU A 599 -5.99 -3.59 37.10
N LEU A 600 -6.48 -2.48 36.54
CA LEU A 600 -5.66 -1.28 36.33
C LEU A 600 -5.19 -0.69 37.66
N GLN A 601 -6.06 -0.56 38.65
CA GLN A 601 -5.74 -0.02 39.97
C GLN A 601 -4.59 -0.77 40.64
N LEU A 602 -4.64 -2.10 40.65
CA LEU A 602 -3.60 -2.95 41.23
C LEU A 602 -2.25 -2.72 40.53
N GLN A 603 -2.21 -2.76 39.20
CA GLN A 603 -0.99 -2.60 38.44
C GLN A 603 -0.46 -1.17 38.47
N ALA A 604 -1.32 -0.17 38.33
CA ALA A 604 -0.92 1.24 38.38
C ALA A 604 -0.40 1.66 39.78
N ALA A 605 -1.00 1.14 40.85
CA ALA A 605 -0.50 1.38 42.22
C ALA A 605 0.91 0.81 42.41
N LEU A 606 1.17 -0.40 41.89
CA LEU A 606 2.48 -1.03 41.91
C LEU A 606 3.54 -0.22 41.14
N VAL A 607 3.20 0.18 39.90
CA VAL A 607 4.07 1.00 39.06
C VAL A 607 4.40 2.33 39.74
N ARG A 608 3.39 3.03 40.28
CA ARG A 608 3.57 4.32 40.98
C ARG A 608 4.39 4.20 42.25
N LYS A 609 4.21 3.09 43.00
CA LYS A 609 5.05 2.77 44.20
C LYS A 609 6.51 2.66 43.81
N VAL A 610 6.83 1.81 42.80
CA VAL A 610 8.20 1.62 42.32
C VAL A 610 8.79 2.92 41.77
N ALA A 611 8.01 3.72 41.02
CA ALA A 611 8.42 5.04 40.55
C ALA A 611 8.83 5.97 41.71
N ALA A 612 8.03 6.02 42.77
CA ALA A 612 8.33 6.85 43.95
C ALA A 612 9.60 6.39 44.67
N GLU A 613 9.82 5.08 44.80
CA GLU A 613 11.05 4.51 45.39
C GLU A 613 12.27 4.90 44.54
N VAL A 614 12.26 4.67 43.23
CA VAL A 614 13.39 4.98 42.34
C VAL A 614 13.69 6.48 42.30
N VAL A 615 12.65 7.33 42.16
CA VAL A 615 12.81 8.79 42.17
C VAL A 615 13.46 9.28 43.47
N LYS A 616 13.07 8.71 44.62
CA LYS A 616 13.68 9.00 45.92
C LYS A 616 15.13 8.53 45.98
N GLU A 617 15.42 7.28 45.59
CA GLU A 617 16.77 6.70 45.58
C GLU A 617 17.73 7.51 44.68
N LYS A 618 17.26 7.90 43.49
CA LYS A 618 18.05 8.65 42.51
C LYS A 618 18.06 10.18 42.79
N ARG A 619 17.29 10.65 43.78
CA ARG A 619 17.07 12.09 44.08
C ARG A 619 16.67 12.91 42.85
N ALA A 620 15.85 12.30 41.99
CA ALA A 620 15.40 12.88 40.74
C ALA A 620 13.99 13.53 40.86
N LYS A 621 13.61 14.28 39.85
CA LYS A 621 12.21 14.71 39.64
C LYS A 621 11.82 14.26 38.23
N LEU A 622 10.88 13.35 38.11
CA LEU A 622 10.49 12.73 36.83
C LEU A 622 9.00 12.99 36.57
N ASP A 623 8.69 13.46 35.38
CA ASP A 623 7.32 13.54 34.86
C ASP A 623 7.02 12.28 34.05
N TYR A 624 5.99 11.53 34.45
CA TYR A 624 5.60 10.29 33.82
C TYR A 624 4.08 10.11 33.84
N GLN A 625 3.58 9.22 33.01
CA GLN A 625 2.15 8.86 32.99
C GLN A 625 1.98 7.34 33.09
N VAL A 626 0.87 6.92 33.73
CA VAL A 626 0.42 5.52 33.77
C VAL A 626 -0.94 5.44 33.12
N GLY A 627 -1.06 4.60 32.10
CA GLY A 627 -2.30 4.40 31.36
C GLY A 627 -2.50 2.95 30.98
N THR A 628 -3.43 2.69 30.09
CA THR A 628 -3.76 1.33 29.70
C THR A 628 -3.99 1.18 28.21
N MET A 629 -3.81 -0.04 27.75
CA MET A 629 -4.28 -0.45 26.43
C MET A 629 -5.77 -0.79 26.49
N ILE A 630 -6.56 -0.26 25.56
CA ILE A 630 -7.96 -0.65 25.35
C ILE A 630 -7.98 -1.63 24.18
N GLU A 631 -8.06 -2.90 24.50
CA GLU A 631 -7.96 -3.98 23.51
C GLU A 631 -8.93 -5.14 23.77
N VAL A 632 -9.72 -5.01 24.83
CA VAL A 632 -10.79 -5.96 25.17
C VAL A 632 -12.13 -5.22 25.03
N PRO A 633 -13.15 -5.77 24.37
CA PRO A 633 -14.46 -5.11 24.24
C PRO A 633 -15.06 -4.63 25.56
N ARG A 634 -14.89 -5.41 26.63
CA ARG A 634 -15.35 -5.02 27.96
C ARG A 634 -14.72 -3.71 28.44
N ALA A 635 -13.40 -3.54 28.20
CA ALA A 635 -12.70 -2.30 28.57
C ALA A 635 -13.27 -1.09 27.81
N ALA A 636 -13.57 -1.26 26.52
CA ALA A 636 -14.20 -0.21 25.72
C ALA A 636 -15.59 0.16 26.25
N LEU A 637 -16.38 -0.83 26.63
CA LEU A 637 -17.73 -0.64 27.21
C LEU A 637 -17.71 0.07 28.58
N THR A 638 -16.69 -0.20 29.41
CA THR A 638 -16.53 0.38 30.75
C THR A 638 -15.43 1.44 30.83
N ALA A 639 -15.10 2.06 29.70
CA ALA A 639 -14.00 3.02 29.57
C ALA A 639 -14.12 4.21 30.53
N HIS A 640 -15.33 4.62 30.91
CA HIS A 640 -15.57 5.68 31.89
C HIS A 640 -15.06 5.33 33.30
N GLU A 641 -15.17 4.05 33.71
CA GLU A 641 -14.63 3.58 34.98
C GLU A 641 -13.09 3.53 34.93
N ILE A 642 -12.55 2.97 33.85
CA ILE A 642 -11.10 2.80 33.66
C ILE A 642 -10.40 4.16 33.57
N ALA A 643 -11.03 5.17 32.95
CA ALA A 643 -10.49 6.51 32.79
C ALA A 643 -10.24 7.25 34.10
N MET A 644 -10.91 6.86 35.18
CA MET A 644 -10.69 7.47 36.50
C MET A 644 -9.25 7.24 37.00
N ASP A 645 -8.64 6.11 36.67
CA ASP A 645 -7.31 5.70 37.08
C ASP A 645 -6.26 5.79 35.98
N ALA A 646 -6.68 5.79 34.72
CA ALA A 646 -5.78 5.90 33.56
C ALA A 646 -5.49 7.36 33.18
N GLU A 647 -4.23 7.69 32.91
CA GLU A 647 -3.83 9.03 32.45
C GLU A 647 -3.82 9.13 30.91
N PHE A 648 -3.85 7.97 30.22
CA PHE A 648 -4.05 7.88 28.78
C PHE A 648 -4.65 6.53 28.40
N PHE A 649 -5.27 6.50 27.23
CA PHE A 649 -5.67 5.27 26.54
C PHE A 649 -4.87 5.10 25.26
N SER A 650 -4.51 3.84 24.94
CA SER A 650 -4.01 3.45 23.64
C SER A 650 -4.78 2.23 23.15
N PHE A 651 -5.41 2.33 21.97
CA PHE A 651 -6.13 1.20 21.41
C PHE A 651 -5.17 0.15 20.85
N GLY A 652 -5.24 -1.09 21.39
CA GLY A 652 -4.61 -2.29 20.83
C GLY A 652 -5.56 -2.92 19.81
N THR A 653 -5.67 -2.32 18.62
CA THR A 653 -6.70 -2.71 17.65
C THR A 653 -6.51 -4.12 17.07
N ASN A 654 -5.32 -4.71 17.18
CA ASN A 654 -5.13 -6.11 16.79
C ASN A 654 -6.00 -7.03 17.66
N ASP A 655 -5.82 -6.96 18.99
CA ASP A 655 -6.58 -7.77 19.94
C ASP A 655 -8.04 -7.35 20.04
N LEU A 656 -8.32 -6.04 19.93
CA LEU A 656 -9.70 -5.56 19.91
C LEU A 656 -10.47 -6.09 18.70
N THR A 657 -9.83 -6.17 17.52
CA THR A 657 -10.43 -6.77 16.31
C THR A 657 -10.68 -8.26 16.52
N GLN A 658 -9.67 -9.02 16.95
CA GLN A 658 -9.80 -10.45 17.20
C GLN A 658 -10.95 -10.77 18.17
N THR A 659 -11.01 -10.07 19.29
CA THR A 659 -12.01 -10.32 20.33
C THR A 659 -13.40 -9.83 19.97
N THR A 660 -13.52 -8.75 19.21
CA THR A 660 -14.81 -8.20 18.75
C THR A 660 -15.42 -9.07 17.66
N MET A 661 -14.61 -9.53 16.70
CA MET A 661 -15.07 -10.32 15.57
C MET A 661 -15.07 -11.82 15.87
N GLY A 662 -14.49 -12.26 17.00
CA GLY A 662 -14.33 -13.68 17.33
C GLY A 662 -13.41 -14.42 16.36
N LEU A 663 -12.36 -13.74 15.87
CA LEU A 663 -11.40 -14.27 14.90
C LEU A 663 -10.00 -14.35 15.51
N SER A 664 -9.31 -15.47 15.29
CA SER A 664 -7.87 -15.54 15.54
C SER A 664 -7.13 -15.06 14.29
N ARG A 665 -6.19 -14.12 14.45
CA ARG A 665 -5.36 -13.62 13.35
C ARG A 665 -4.53 -14.74 12.73
N ASP A 666 -3.98 -15.62 13.59
CA ASP A 666 -3.08 -16.68 13.16
C ASP A 666 -3.83 -17.82 12.45
N ASP A 667 -5.10 -18.05 12.82
CA ASP A 667 -5.94 -19.12 12.24
C ASP A 667 -6.82 -18.65 11.08
N SER A 668 -6.98 -17.33 10.90
CA SER A 668 -7.91 -16.75 9.89
C SER A 668 -7.52 -17.06 8.44
N GLY A 669 -6.25 -17.34 8.16
CA GLY A 669 -5.77 -17.64 6.82
C GLY A 669 -6.49 -18.79 6.09
N ARG A 670 -7.18 -19.67 6.82
CA ARG A 670 -7.94 -20.77 6.24
C ARG A 670 -9.26 -20.36 5.59
N PHE A 671 -9.87 -19.27 6.04
CA PHE A 671 -11.19 -18.83 5.58
C PHE A 671 -11.24 -17.36 5.14
N LEU A 672 -10.23 -16.56 5.44
CA LEU A 672 -10.24 -15.14 5.15
C LEU A 672 -10.28 -14.87 3.63
N ASP A 673 -9.49 -15.59 2.83
CA ASP A 673 -9.51 -15.47 1.36
C ASP A 673 -10.90 -15.77 0.76
N PRO A 674 -11.61 -16.87 1.13
CA PRO A 674 -13.00 -17.06 0.75
C PRO A 674 -13.95 -15.94 1.17
N TYR A 675 -13.79 -15.39 2.39
CA TYR A 675 -14.61 -14.28 2.89
C TYR A 675 -14.44 -13.01 2.07
N LEU A 676 -13.19 -12.68 1.68
CA LEU A 676 -12.90 -11.56 0.80
C LEU A 676 -13.43 -11.80 -0.62
N LYS A 677 -13.33 -13.04 -1.11
CA LYS A 677 -13.84 -13.41 -2.44
C LYS A 677 -15.37 -13.32 -2.52
N HIS A 678 -16.06 -13.71 -1.45
CA HIS A 678 -17.53 -13.62 -1.34
C HIS A 678 -18.00 -12.23 -0.86
N GLU A 679 -17.09 -11.26 -0.70
CA GLU A 679 -17.40 -9.90 -0.25
C GLU A 679 -18.09 -9.83 1.13
N ILE A 680 -17.89 -10.87 1.97
CA ILE A 680 -18.36 -10.85 3.36
C ILE A 680 -17.60 -9.78 4.13
N TYR A 681 -16.28 -9.70 3.90
CA TYR A 681 -15.46 -8.56 4.28
C TYR A 681 -15.01 -7.81 3.02
N ALA A 682 -15.15 -6.49 3.01
CA ALA A 682 -14.69 -5.66 1.90
C ALA A 682 -13.16 -5.60 1.84
N VAL A 683 -12.49 -5.68 2.99
CA VAL A 683 -11.03 -5.67 3.17
C VAL A 683 -10.70 -6.56 4.37
N ASP A 684 -9.50 -7.09 4.41
CA ASP A 684 -8.97 -7.79 5.58
C ASP A 684 -9.07 -6.92 6.84
N PRO A 685 -9.83 -7.35 7.87
CA PRO A 685 -10.06 -6.57 9.09
C PRO A 685 -8.81 -6.37 9.94
N PHE A 686 -7.71 -7.10 9.66
CA PHE A 686 -6.40 -6.90 10.29
C PHE A 686 -5.52 -5.88 9.55
N GLN A 687 -5.83 -5.57 8.29
CA GLN A 687 -5.15 -4.54 7.50
C GLN A 687 -5.83 -3.18 7.61
N SER A 688 -7.17 -3.16 7.53
CA SER A 688 -7.96 -1.94 7.64
C SER A 688 -9.08 -2.16 8.65
N LEU A 689 -9.27 -1.18 9.53
CA LEU A 689 -10.19 -1.29 10.67
C LEU A 689 -11.62 -1.58 10.21
N ASP A 690 -12.27 -2.55 10.83
CA ASP A 690 -13.74 -2.70 10.78
C ASP A 690 -14.41 -1.53 11.49
N VAL A 691 -14.74 -0.50 10.74
CA VAL A 691 -15.36 0.72 11.27
C VAL A 691 -16.77 0.45 11.81
N ALA A 692 -17.48 -0.52 11.22
CA ALA A 692 -18.86 -0.83 11.58
C ALA A 692 -18.99 -1.52 12.94
N GLY A 693 -18.05 -2.38 13.31
CA GLY A 693 -18.02 -3.09 14.59
C GLY A 693 -16.98 -2.51 15.54
N VAL A 694 -15.69 -2.76 15.27
CA VAL A 694 -14.57 -2.34 16.13
C VAL A 694 -14.51 -0.82 16.27
N GLY A 695 -14.81 -0.09 15.19
CA GLY A 695 -14.83 1.37 15.19
C GLY A 695 -15.85 1.96 16.16
N GLN A 696 -16.99 1.31 16.36
CA GLN A 696 -17.97 1.74 17.37
C GLN A 696 -17.40 1.65 18.79
N LEU A 697 -16.65 0.58 19.10
CA LEU A 697 -15.99 0.44 20.40
C LEU A 697 -14.92 1.51 20.62
N VAL A 698 -14.14 1.84 19.59
CA VAL A 698 -13.13 2.92 19.64
C VAL A 698 -13.79 4.27 19.92
N THR A 699 -14.86 4.60 19.20
CA THR A 699 -15.61 5.85 19.39
C THR A 699 -16.21 5.92 20.79
N MET A 700 -16.91 4.87 21.20
CA MET A 700 -17.55 4.77 22.51
C MET A 700 -16.54 4.91 23.66
N ALA A 701 -15.41 4.22 23.59
CA ALA A 701 -14.37 4.28 24.60
C ALA A 701 -13.73 5.66 24.68
N THR A 702 -13.50 6.32 23.55
CA THR A 702 -12.97 7.68 23.48
C THR A 702 -13.93 8.68 24.11
N GLU A 703 -15.21 8.63 23.75
CA GLU A 703 -16.25 9.51 24.28
C GLU A 703 -16.47 9.31 25.79
N ARG A 704 -16.66 8.05 26.21
CA ARG A 704 -16.89 7.70 27.62
C ARG A 704 -15.68 8.03 28.49
N GLY A 705 -14.45 7.72 28.00
CA GLY A 705 -13.22 8.02 28.71
C GLY A 705 -13.04 9.52 28.93
N ARG A 706 -13.26 10.34 27.90
CA ARG A 706 -13.17 11.81 28.00
C ARG A 706 -14.28 12.45 28.79
N ALA A 707 -15.47 11.87 28.78
CA ALA A 707 -16.56 12.33 29.63
C ALA A 707 -16.23 12.14 31.12
N ALA A 708 -15.58 11.03 31.49
CA ALA A 708 -15.16 10.77 32.87
C ALA A 708 -13.87 11.52 33.24
N ARG A 709 -12.92 11.66 32.32
CA ARG A 709 -11.66 12.39 32.53
C ARG A 709 -11.44 13.40 31.40
N PRO A 710 -11.87 14.64 31.54
CA PRO A 710 -11.58 15.69 30.56
C PRO A 710 -10.09 15.83 30.31
N GLY A 711 -9.70 15.89 29.03
CA GLY A 711 -8.28 15.97 28.65
C GLY A 711 -7.55 14.61 28.62
N LEU A 712 -8.27 13.48 28.78
CA LEU A 712 -7.70 12.15 28.60
C LEU A 712 -7.05 12.04 27.21
N LYS A 713 -5.76 11.75 27.20
CA LYS A 713 -5.00 11.48 25.96
C LYS A 713 -5.38 10.11 25.42
N VAL A 714 -5.76 10.06 24.15
CA VAL A 714 -6.22 8.84 23.48
C VAL A 714 -5.46 8.64 22.19
N GLY A 715 -4.88 7.46 22.02
CA GLY A 715 -4.17 7.09 20.78
C GLY A 715 -4.41 5.65 20.38
N ILE A 716 -3.69 5.24 19.35
CA ILE A 716 -3.71 3.86 18.84
C ILE A 716 -2.29 3.39 18.56
N CYS A 717 -2.02 2.12 18.82
CA CYS A 717 -0.73 1.48 18.53
C CYS A 717 -0.84 0.14 17.79
N GLY A 718 -2.04 -0.33 17.46
CA GLY A 718 -2.23 -1.49 16.58
C GLY A 718 -1.79 -1.19 15.14
N GLU A 719 -1.75 -2.20 14.30
CA GLU A 719 -1.26 -2.07 12.90
C GLU A 719 -2.10 -1.10 12.06
N HIS A 720 -3.38 -0.96 12.37
CA HIS A 720 -4.30 0.02 11.76
C HIS A 720 -3.82 1.48 11.89
N GLY A 721 -2.92 1.78 12.84
CA GLY A 721 -2.31 3.11 12.98
C GLY A 721 -1.44 3.54 11.79
N GLY A 722 -1.09 2.61 10.89
CA GLY A 722 -0.38 2.86 9.64
C GLY A 722 -1.27 2.81 8.38
N ASP A 723 -2.54 2.43 8.48
CA ASP A 723 -3.47 2.34 7.35
C ASP A 723 -4.18 3.68 7.10
N PRO A 724 -4.10 4.25 5.89
CA PRO A 724 -4.71 5.55 5.59
C PRO A 724 -6.21 5.65 5.86
N ALA A 725 -6.98 4.59 5.55
CA ALA A 725 -8.43 4.57 5.79
C ALA A 725 -8.77 4.56 7.28
N SER A 726 -8.04 3.76 8.05
CA SER A 726 -8.16 3.69 9.51
C SER A 726 -7.73 5.01 10.16
N ILE A 727 -6.67 5.66 9.66
CA ILE A 727 -6.21 6.98 10.15
C ILE A 727 -7.29 8.05 9.95
N GLU A 728 -7.99 8.04 8.81
CA GLU A 728 -9.14 8.94 8.59
C GLU A 728 -10.23 8.72 9.64
N PHE A 729 -10.54 7.46 9.94
CA PHE A 729 -11.48 7.12 10.99
C PHE A 729 -11.01 7.60 12.38
N PHE A 730 -9.75 7.32 12.77
CA PHE A 730 -9.20 7.74 14.06
C PHE A 730 -9.17 9.27 14.21
N HIS A 731 -8.93 9.98 13.10
CA HIS A 731 -9.07 11.44 13.08
C HIS A 731 -10.50 11.87 13.42
N SER A 732 -11.51 11.25 12.78
CA SER A 732 -12.93 11.56 13.00
C SER A 732 -13.41 11.16 14.39
N ALA A 733 -12.91 10.04 14.93
CA ALA A 733 -13.18 9.59 16.31
C ALA A 733 -12.48 10.48 17.38
N GLY A 734 -11.68 11.45 16.93
CA GLY A 734 -11.10 12.46 17.81
C GLY A 734 -9.83 12.02 18.54
N LEU A 735 -9.11 11.00 18.12
CA LEU A 735 -7.86 10.57 18.73
C LEU A 735 -6.80 11.68 18.69
N ASP A 736 -5.81 11.61 19.58
CA ASP A 736 -4.71 12.56 19.68
C ASP A 736 -3.51 12.12 18.85
N TYR A 737 -3.27 10.81 18.73
CA TYR A 737 -2.17 10.26 17.94
C TYR A 737 -2.49 8.90 17.37
N VAL A 738 -1.77 8.58 16.27
CA VAL A 738 -1.64 7.24 15.71
C VAL A 738 -0.19 6.77 15.84
N SER A 739 0.03 5.45 15.95
CA SER A 739 1.37 4.88 16.03
C SER A 739 1.49 3.69 15.08
N CYS A 740 2.58 3.64 14.34
CA CYS A 740 2.84 2.63 13.32
C CYS A 740 4.33 2.28 13.24
N SER A 741 4.68 1.28 12.42
CA SER A 741 6.10 0.97 12.17
C SER A 741 6.85 2.17 11.59
N PRO A 742 8.18 2.32 11.81
CA PRO A 742 8.95 3.47 11.36
C PRO A 742 8.82 3.80 9.86
N PHE A 743 8.80 2.78 9.01
CA PHE A 743 8.67 2.96 7.55
C PHE A 743 7.25 3.38 7.10
N ARG A 744 6.25 3.26 7.96
CA ARG A 744 4.87 3.74 7.69
C ARG A 744 4.64 5.19 8.12
N LEU A 745 5.57 5.80 8.86
CA LEU A 745 5.44 7.19 9.35
C LEU A 745 5.16 8.21 8.24
N PRO A 746 5.85 8.21 7.09
CA PRO A 746 5.57 9.14 6.01
C PRO A 746 4.14 9.04 5.49
N ILE A 747 3.64 7.81 5.35
CA ILE A 747 2.28 7.50 4.92
C ILE A 747 1.27 8.04 5.94
N ALA A 748 1.49 7.73 7.22
CA ALA A 748 0.60 8.16 8.30
C ALA A 748 0.55 9.69 8.43
N ARG A 749 1.67 10.40 8.21
CA ARG A 749 1.72 11.88 8.23
C ARG A 749 0.86 12.48 7.11
N VAL A 750 0.96 11.95 5.88
CA VAL A 750 0.15 12.42 4.75
C VAL A 750 -1.33 12.05 4.94
N ALA A 751 -1.64 10.83 5.35
CA ALA A 751 -3.01 10.40 5.62
C ALA A 751 -3.68 11.24 6.72
N ALA A 752 -2.96 11.53 7.81
CA ALA A 752 -3.45 12.41 8.89
C ALA A 752 -3.73 13.85 8.39
N ALA A 753 -2.90 14.37 7.49
CA ALA A 753 -3.11 15.67 6.88
C ALA A 753 -4.34 15.66 5.95
N GLN A 754 -4.51 14.63 5.16
CA GLN A 754 -5.67 14.48 4.28
C GLN A 754 -6.97 14.37 5.07
N ALA A 755 -6.99 13.63 6.18
CA ALA A 755 -8.14 13.55 7.09
C ALA A 755 -8.52 14.92 7.63
N ALA A 756 -7.55 15.70 8.10
CA ALA A 756 -7.79 17.07 8.61
C ALA A 756 -8.30 18.01 7.51
N LEU A 757 -7.77 17.91 6.29
CA LEU A 757 -8.22 18.72 5.15
C LEU A 757 -9.63 18.34 4.68
N LYS A 758 -10.00 17.07 4.80
CA LYS A 758 -11.35 16.58 4.48
C LYS A 758 -12.37 17.11 5.49
N GLU A 759 -12.06 17.04 6.79
CA GLU A 759 -12.88 17.62 7.87
C GLU A 759 -13.08 19.12 7.68
N ALA A 760 -12.01 19.88 7.42
CA ALA A 760 -12.08 21.32 7.20
C ALA A 760 -12.97 21.69 6.00
N ALA A 761 -12.94 20.88 4.93
CA ALA A 761 -13.79 21.07 3.75
C ALA A 761 -15.27 20.82 4.07
N ALA A 762 -15.58 19.75 4.82
CA ALA A 762 -16.93 19.43 5.25
C ALA A 762 -17.52 20.53 6.14
N ASN A 763 -16.75 21.01 7.12
CA ASN A 763 -17.14 22.10 8.02
C ASN A 763 -17.32 23.44 7.26
N GLY A 764 -16.51 23.70 6.25
CA GLY A 764 -16.65 24.88 5.37
C GLY A 764 -17.91 24.82 4.51
N ALA A 765 -18.29 23.64 4.02
CA ALA A 765 -19.52 23.41 3.27
C ALA A 765 -20.77 23.58 4.15
N ALA A 766 -20.74 23.02 5.36
CA ALA A 766 -21.84 23.16 6.33
C ALA A 766 -22.11 24.63 6.71
N LYS A 767 -21.04 25.42 6.93
CA LYS A 767 -21.17 26.86 7.21
C LYS A 767 -21.72 27.65 6.01
N ARG A 768 -21.46 27.26 4.78
CA ARG A 768 -22.00 27.90 3.58
C ARG A 768 -23.46 27.53 3.33
N GLY A 769 -23.87 26.29 3.65
CA GLY A 769 -25.27 25.85 3.57
C GLY A 769 -26.17 26.47 4.63
N ALA A 770 -25.61 26.84 5.79
CA ALA A 770 -26.32 27.47 6.91
C ALA A 770 -26.45 28.99 6.76
N ALA A 771 -25.85 29.62 5.75
CA ALA A 771 -26.03 31.06 5.51
C ALA A 771 -27.48 31.30 5.04
N PRO A 772 -28.26 32.17 5.71
CA PRO A 772 -29.65 32.40 5.32
C PRO A 772 -29.71 32.96 3.91
N ALA A 773 -30.55 32.34 3.09
CA ALA A 773 -30.82 32.78 1.74
C ALA A 773 -31.12 34.29 1.74
N ARG A 774 -30.23 35.11 1.20
CA ARG A 774 -30.46 36.54 1.00
C ARG A 774 -31.81 36.67 0.29
N ARG A 775 -32.83 37.17 1.01
CA ARG A 775 -34.13 37.57 0.44
C ARG A 775 -33.85 38.39 -0.81
N ARG A 776 -34.14 37.82 -1.96
CA ARG A 776 -34.23 38.58 -3.20
C ARG A 776 -35.31 39.63 -2.98
N LYS A 777 -34.93 40.90 -2.89
CA LYS A 777 -35.88 42.00 -2.94
C LYS A 777 -36.68 41.86 -4.20
N SER A 778 -37.97 41.60 -4.04
CA SER A 778 -38.94 41.58 -5.14
C SER A 778 -38.83 42.88 -5.92
N ALA A 779 -38.54 42.77 -7.20
CA ALA A 779 -38.61 43.89 -8.11
C ALA A 779 -40.07 44.40 -8.14
N LYS A 780 -40.22 45.69 -7.81
CA LYS A 780 -41.50 46.40 -7.86
C LYS A 780 -42.10 46.21 -9.27
N SER A 781 -43.36 45.77 -9.29
CA SER A 781 -44.18 45.66 -10.46
C SER A 781 -44.24 47.01 -11.24
N ALA A 782 -43.84 46.99 -12.50
CA ALA A 782 -44.06 48.12 -13.40
C ALA A 782 -45.53 48.18 -13.75
N LYS A 783 -46.13 49.37 -13.64
CA LYS A 783 -47.52 49.67 -14.05
C LYS A 783 -47.69 49.47 -15.56
N PRO A 784 -48.88 48.99 -16.01
CA PRO A 784 -49.13 48.80 -17.44
C PRO A 784 -49.34 50.16 -18.17
N ALA A 785 -48.64 50.34 -19.29
CA ALA A 785 -48.81 51.49 -20.14
C ALA A 785 -50.18 51.45 -20.87
N LYS A 786 -50.93 52.57 -20.82
CA LYS A 786 -52.18 52.73 -21.51
C LYS A 786 -51.97 52.71 -23.08
N LYS A 787 -52.67 51.78 -23.76
CA LYS A 787 -52.84 51.83 -25.19
C LYS A 787 -53.59 53.13 -25.62
N ARG A 788 -52.92 53.97 -26.42
CA ARG A 788 -53.62 54.98 -27.29
C ARG A 788 -53.87 54.31 -28.61
N ARG A 789 -55.18 54.38 -28.98
CA ARG A 789 -55.67 54.12 -30.36
C ARG A 789 -55.19 55.24 -31.29
N ARG A 790 -54.58 54.89 -32.40
CA ARG A 790 -54.94 55.23 -33.81
C ARG A 790 -54.21 54.29 -34.73
#